data_ca46606d0c78cda56214ef0740f799f6
#
_entry.id   ca46606d0c78cda56214ef0740f799f6
#
_cell.length_a   1.000
_cell.length_b   1.000
_cell.length_c   1.000
_cell.angle_alpha   90.00
_cell.angle_beta   90.00
_cell.angle_gamma   90.00
#
_symmetry.space_group_name_H-M   'P 1'
#
loop_
_entity.id
_entity.type
_entity.pdbx_description
1 polymer ?
#
loop_
_entity_poly.entity_id
_entity_poly.type
_entity_poly.pdbx_seq_one_letter_code
_entity_poly.pdbx_strand_id
1 'polypeptide(L)'
;MKKLIISSALIGVMASASLSGQALIDPEKGFTLQNEFVQYRFEPQGLGLAGMIDRRTGFDHIRGVDGRHLLWEVTFGRGTMRPRIDNNTKPCSYAKLMTRPNGDQIAVLQWNAMRFWEEDGIVTVEVTIELPKADSVASWRILVRNRSDYWGLWEVACPSVNGFPSEGAYDVAVPVTGAGGHLLKSWKGSFRTRSPSGFFPMQFMSLSAGGNGVYFSSMDGESRAKDFAADAKKRTLALVRYPENMGVAGSELPDHYAVAFGPFQGGWLEAARRYRPWALQQVWTRKGPLSQRPDVPKSALNVGLWIRDTWVWDLPPGVDKDTGDPMSWTRDNRDPHEMNLPFLDVMKRMNVPIAFHWYGWHETLFDNNYPHFLPALPRFKERVKELVDAGALIVPYINGLSADSKIADWDKFDPYAIKDEQGGLRQKFYRDGAGRLTPMCPSQVPWHKTMADLVETLISQFGINGIYIDEVSCNSHELCFNKDHLHPLGGGRYWADGWREFYQKILNVARQGGREVVVTSEAANEIFFDLVTANLYTGRPSDLEIPLQEVVYSGYTLFYGSVCDFRQSRQLFNLAVGQGFIDGKQIGWMDFDLFRRPQFADKVDFLRICAQLRVATREYLTFGRLWEPVMPTQAIPSFEEEFREGGLHKGRIPFAEARLWQAEDGHLAVFLVNYGDTDVPFSYARDPAKYGLRADRYDVTEITPGRSIPLGKAEKRIQRTELLKANSARVIEFVPAR
;
A
#
# COMPACT_ATOMS: atom_id res chain seq x y z
N MET A 1 8.81 -47.59 7.31
CA MET A 1 8.65 -48.32 6.04
C MET A 1 8.00 -47.39 5.04
N LYS A 2 8.60 -47.26 3.86
CA LYS A 2 8.20 -46.52 2.66
C LYS A 2 7.88 -45.01 2.83
N LYS A 3 8.93 -44.20 2.63
CA LYS A 3 8.89 -42.77 2.27
C LYS A 3 8.18 -42.62 0.92
N LEU A 4 7.13 -41.84 0.89
CA LEU A 4 6.57 -41.33 -0.36
C LEU A 4 7.13 -39.92 -0.59
N ILE A 5 8.12 -39.85 -1.48
CA ILE A 5 8.64 -38.57 -2.01
C ILE A 5 7.65 -38.17 -3.11
N ILE A 6 6.84 -37.15 -2.87
CA ILE A 6 6.08 -36.51 -3.93
C ILE A 6 6.93 -35.34 -4.43
N SER A 7 7.66 -35.59 -5.50
CA SER A 7 8.29 -34.58 -6.33
C SER A 7 7.19 -33.91 -7.17
N SER A 8 6.76 -32.72 -6.80
CA SER A 8 5.91 -31.87 -7.64
C SER A 8 6.79 -31.09 -8.61
N ALA A 9 7.17 -31.72 -9.72
CA ALA A 9 7.64 -31.02 -10.88
C ALA A 9 6.47 -30.31 -11.53
N LEU A 10 6.29 -29.01 -11.25
CA LEU A 10 5.48 -28.13 -12.08
C LEU A 10 6.26 -27.88 -13.38
N ILE A 11 6.07 -28.74 -14.35
CA ILE A 11 6.44 -28.49 -15.74
C ILE A 11 5.46 -27.41 -16.22
N GLY A 12 5.95 -26.16 -16.32
CA GLY A 12 5.24 -25.13 -17.05
C GLY A 12 5.05 -25.58 -18.49
N VAL A 13 3.82 -25.94 -18.82
CA VAL A 13 3.41 -26.16 -20.22
C VAL A 13 3.46 -24.77 -20.87
N MET A 14 4.64 -24.43 -21.42
CA MET A 14 4.68 -23.44 -22.49
C MET A 14 3.93 -24.08 -23.67
N ALA A 15 2.70 -23.65 -23.88
CA ALA A 15 2.01 -23.92 -25.12
C ALA A 15 2.95 -23.44 -26.25
N SER A 16 3.45 -24.35 -27.03
CA SER A 16 4.24 -24.07 -28.23
C SER A 16 3.34 -23.43 -29.29
N ALA A 17 3.02 -22.11 -29.07
CA ALA A 17 2.40 -21.32 -30.13
C ALA A 17 3.41 -21.21 -31.27
N SER A 18 3.08 -21.71 -32.43
CA SER A 18 3.90 -21.60 -33.64
C SER A 18 4.22 -20.13 -33.91
N LEU A 19 5.51 -19.78 -34.00
CA LEU A 19 5.98 -18.44 -34.34
C LEU A 19 5.75 -18.21 -35.83
N SER A 20 5.08 -17.12 -36.21
CA SER A 20 4.73 -16.81 -37.59
C SER A 20 5.81 -16.05 -38.37
N GLY A 21 6.78 -15.47 -37.66
CA GLY A 21 7.89 -14.72 -38.26
C GLY A 21 9.07 -14.60 -37.29
N GLN A 22 10.28 -14.77 -37.82
CA GLN A 22 11.52 -14.58 -37.07
C GLN A 22 12.49 -13.75 -37.90
N ALA A 23 13.08 -12.72 -37.32
CA ALA A 23 14.11 -11.89 -37.95
C ALA A 23 15.25 -11.65 -36.96
N LEU A 24 16.50 -11.81 -37.43
CA LEU A 24 17.66 -11.37 -36.71
C LEU A 24 17.72 -9.84 -36.77
N ILE A 25 17.98 -9.20 -35.63
CA ILE A 25 18.26 -7.77 -35.51
C ILE A 25 19.77 -7.60 -35.63
N ASP A 26 20.20 -6.65 -36.45
CA ASP A 26 21.58 -6.19 -36.49
C ASP A 26 21.80 -5.17 -35.33
N PRO A 27 22.49 -5.53 -34.24
CA PRO A 27 22.68 -4.61 -33.12
C PRO A 27 23.42 -3.33 -33.49
N GLU A 28 24.24 -3.34 -34.55
CA GLU A 28 24.97 -2.16 -35.01
C GLU A 28 24.06 -1.06 -35.60
N LYS A 29 22.82 -1.41 -35.95
CA LYS A 29 21.83 -0.46 -36.52
C LYS A 29 20.77 -0.05 -35.52
N GLY A 30 20.70 -0.72 -34.36
CA GLY A 30 19.57 -0.60 -33.48
C GLY A 30 18.28 -1.21 -34.08
N PHE A 31 17.15 -1.03 -33.41
CA PHE A 31 15.86 -1.52 -33.94
C PHE A 31 14.68 -0.76 -33.35
N THR A 32 13.50 -1.04 -33.90
CA THR A 32 12.23 -0.51 -33.43
C THR A 32 11.26 -1.67 -33.15
N LEU A 33 10.64 -1.64 -31.97
CA LEU A 33 9.52 -2.49 -31.57
C LEU A 33 8.26 -1.62 -31.55
N GLN A 34 7.23 -1.95 -32.34
CA GLN A 34 6.08 -1.07 -32.47
C GLN A 34 4.78 -1.79 -32.85
N ASN A 35 3.66 -1.19 -32.45
CA ASN A 35 2.32 -1.51 -32.90
C ASN A 35 1.55 -0.23 -33.27
N GLU A 36 0.23 -0.29 -33.37
CA GLU A 36 -0.59 0.91 -33.68
C GLU A 36 -0.60 1.97 -32.55
N PHE A 37 -0.26 1.60 -31.30
CA PHE A 37 -0.33 2.45 -30.11
C PHE A 37 0.99 3.05 -29.71
N VAL A 38 2.12 2.34 -29.91
CA VAL A 38 3.44 2.71 -29.38
C VAL A 38 4.56 2.36 -30.33
N GLN A 39 5.64 3.15 -30.23
CA GLN A 39 6.93 2.85 -30.84
C GLN A 39 8.03 2.98 -29.78
N TYR A 40 8.74 1.85 -29.52
CA TYR A 40 9.98 1.80 -28.75
C TYR A 40 11.15 1.77 -29.71
N ARG A 41 12.09 2.74 -29.57
CA ARG A 41 13.30 2.83 -30.38
C ARG A 41 14.51 2.46 -29.54
N PHE A 42 15.33 1.56 -30.03
CA PHE A 42 16.56 1.10 -29.37
C PHE A 42 17.76 1.57 -30.18
N GLU A 43 18.73 2.21 -29.50
CA GLU A 43 19.93 2.74 -30.15
C GLU A 43 20.90 1.65 -30.59
N PRO A 44 21.83 1.93 -31.53
CA PRO A 44 22.86 0.97 -31.95
C PRO A 44 23.77 0.48 -30.82
N GLN A 45 24.34 -0.71 -31.01
CA GLN A 45 25.32 -1.41 -30.16
C GLN A 45 24.79 -1.83 -28.79
N GLY A 46 24.64 -0.92 -27.84
CA GLY A 46 24.15 -1.23 -26.49
C GLY A 46 22.67 -1.48 -26.41
N LEU A 47 21.89 -1.17 -27.44
CA LEU A 47 20.44 -1.31 -27.51
C LEU A 47 19.70 -0.66 -26.31
N GLY A 48 20.22 0.47 -25.81
CA GLY A 48 19.52 1.29 -24.82
C GLY A 48 18.22 1.87 -25.39
N LEU A 49 17.23 2.14 -24.52
CA LEU A 49 15.94 2.67 -24.93
C LEU A 49 16.03 4.15 -25.26
N ALA A 50 16.09 4.49 -26.54
CA ALA A 50 16.30 5.85 -27.07
C ALA A 50 15.02 6.59 -27.46
N GLY A 51 13.85 5.94 -27.40
CA GLY A 51 12.56 6.58 -27.67
C GLY A 51 11.40 5.69 -27.21
N MET A 52 10.37 6.34 -26.68
CA MET A 52 9.12 5.70 -26.26
C MET A 52 7.97 6.62 -26.64
N ILE A 53 7.43 6.44 -27.84
CA ILE A 53 6.50 7.36 -28.48
C ILE A 53 5.08 6.78 -28.41
N ASP A 54 4.17 7.49 -27.77
CA ASP A 54 2.73 7.21 -27.92
C ASP A 54 2.30 7.65 -29.32
N ARG A 55 1.99 6.70 -30.19
CA ARG A 55 1.66 6.96 -31.59
C ARG A 55 0.29 7.63 -31.77
N ARG A 56 -0.57 7.59 -30.77
CA ARG A 56 -1.89 8.26 -30.78
C ARG A 56 -1.76 9.76 -30.62
N THR A 57 -0.75 10.22 -29.88
CA THR A 57 -0.51 11.65 -29.58
C THR A 57 0.77 12.19 -30.19
N GLY A 58 1.70 11.31 -30.60
CA GLY A 58 3.04 11.69 -31.03
C GLY A 58 3.98 12.08 -29.87
N PHE A 59 3.55 11.92 -28.61
CA PHE A 59 4.35 12.29 -27.46
C PHE A 59 5.49 11.30 -27.22
N ASP A 60 6.74 11.77 -27.25
CA ASP A 60 7.92 10.95 -26.93
C ASP A 60 8.31 11.15 -25.46
N HIS A 61 8.22 10.06 -24.68
CA HIS A 61 8.57 10.04 -23.26
C HIS A 61 10.06 9.92 -23.00
N ILE A 62 10.86 9.57 -24.01
CA ILE A 62 12.32 9.45 -23.90
C ILE A 62 12.96 10.43 -24.86
N ARG A 63 13.82 11.28 -24.35
CA ARG A 63 14.57 12.28 -25.14
C ARG A 63 16.06 12.02 -25.04
N GLY A 64 16.84 12.72 -25.86
CA GLY A 64 18.29 12.60 -25.86
C GLY A 64 18.91 12.79 -24.48
N VAL A 65 20.00 12.10 -24.23
CA VAL A 65 20.81 12.12 -23.00
C VAL A 65 22.24 12.50 -23.33
N ASP A 66 22.98 13.01 -22.34
CA ASP A 66 24.42 13.14 -22.43
C ASP A 66 25.03 11.76 -22.25
N GLY A 67 25.50 11.15 -23.32
CA GLY A 67 26.01 9.79 -23.35
C GLY A 67 25.07 8.81 -24.02
N ARG A 68 24.98 7.58 -23.50
CA ARG A 68 24.18 6.48 -24.07
C ARG A 68 22.92 6.21 -23.26
N HIS A 69 21.92 5.67 -23.91
CA HIS A 69 20.69 5.24 -23.24
C HIS A 69 20.91 3.93 -22.49
N LEU A 70 20.21 3.81 -21.36
CA LEU A 70 20.22 2.61 -20.53
C LEU A 70 19.08 1.67 -20.91
N LEU A 71 19.23 0.42 -20.54
CA LEU A 71 18.24 -0.65 -20.60
C LEU A 71 18.26 -1.50 -19.33
N TRP A 72 19.47 -1.87 -18.92
CA TRP A 72 19.71 -2.63 -17.70
C TRP A 72 21.05 -2.23 -17.06
N GLU A 73 21.18 -2.49 -15.75
CA GLU A 73 22.40 -2.35 -14.97
C GLU A 73 22.54 -3.53 -14.03
N VAL A 74 23.75 -4.05 -13.85
CA VAL A 74 24.10 -5.13 -12.93
C VAL A 74 25.20 -4.66 -12.00
N THR A 75 24.95 -4.71 -10.70
CA THR A 75 25.92 -4.43 -9.64
C THR A 75 26.39 -5.75 -9.06
N PHE A 76 27.67 -5.92 -8.94
CA PHE A 76 28.30 -7.06 -8.28
C PHE A 76 28.66 -6.71 -6.84
N GLY A 77 28.84 -7.72 -5.99
CA GLY A 77 29.20 -7.54 -4.60
C GLY A 77 30.28 -8.52 -4.15
N ARG A 78 31.27 -7.98 -3.39
CA ARG A 78 32.21 -8.75 -2.59
C ARG A 78 32.74 -7.88 -1.45
N GLY A 79 32.51 -8.29 -0.20
CA GLY A 79 32.77 -7.40 0.92
C GLY A 79 32.07 -6.05 0.71
N THR A 80 32.82 -4.96 0.78
CA THR A 80 32.27 -3.60 0.56
C THR A 80 32.32 -3.13 -0.90
N MET A 81 32.94 -3.88 -1.80
CA MET A 81 33.05 -3.50 -3.21
C MET A 81 31.71 -3.68 -3.95
N ARG A 82 31.33 -2.71 -4.77
CA ARG A 82 30.08 -2.67 -5.55
C ARG A 82 30.32 -2.18 -6.99
N PRO A 83 31.19 -2.87 -7.76
CA PRO A 83 31.41 -2.51 -9.17
C PRO A 83 30.17 -2.84 -10.02
N ARG A 84 30.00 -2.12 -11.14
CA ARG A 84 28.80 -2.17 -11.96
C ARG A 84 29.14 -2.28 -13.46
N ILE A 85 28.26 -2.93 -14.19
CA ILE A 85 28.20 -2.93 -15.65
C ILE A 85 26.77 -2.61 -16.11
N ASP A 86 26.64 -2.20 -17.37
CA ASP A 86 25.34 -1.90 -18.00
C ASP A 86 25.33 -2.38 -19.47
N ASN A 87 24.21 -2.15 -20.16
CA ASN A 87 24.03 -2.53 -21.56
C ASN A 87 25.04 -1.89 -22.51
N ASN A 88 25.77 -0.86 -22.11
CA ASN A 88 26.80 -0.17 -22.92
C ASN A 88 28.22 -0.68 -22.64
N THR A 89 28.41 -1.53 -21.64
CA THR A 89 29.73 -2.12 -21.31
C THR A 89 30.28 -2.96 -22.48
N LYS A 90 29.40 -3.60 -23.25
CA LYS A 90 29.72 -4.35 -24.46
C LYS A 90 28.56 -4.23 -25.43
N PRO A 91 28.78 -4.20 -26.76
CA PRO A 91 27.70 -4.32 -27.75
C PRO A 91 26.85 -5.58 -27.53
N CYS A 92 25.55 -5.47 -27.77
CA CYS A 92 24.66 -6.62 -27.74
C CYS A 92 25.17 -7.74 -28.68
N SER A 93 25.30 -8.94 -28.17
CA SER A 93 25.92 -10.06 -28.89
C SER A 93 24.96 -10.77 -29.82
N TYR A 94 23.65 -10.74 -29.48
CA TYR A 94 22.61 -11.40 -30.26
C TYR A 94 21.28 -10.70 -30.00
N ALA A 95 20.54 -10.42 -31.06
CA ALA A 95 19.22 -9.83 -30.97
C ALA A 95 18.27 -10.46 -32.01
N LYS A 96 17.05 -10.77 -31.57
CA LYS A 96 16.04 -11.44 -32.39
C LYS A 96 14.66 -10.82 -32.16
N LEU A 97 13.94 -10.58 -33.25
CA LEU A 97 12.53 -10.19 -33.21
C LEU A 97 11.67 -11.38 -33.68
N MET A 98 10.64 -11.68 -32.95
CA MET A 98 9.66 -12.71 -33.25
C MET A 98 8.25 -12.11 -33.19
N THR A 99 7.36 -12.64 -34.06
CA THR A 99 5.95 -12.27 -34.04
C THR A 99 5.12 -13.53 -33.79
N ARG A 100 4.22 -13.47 -32.78
CA ARG A 100 3.26 -14.55 -32.53
C ARG A 100 2.10 -14.49 -33.53
N PRO A 101 1.34 -15.60 -33.72
CA PRO A 101 0.20 -15.64 -34.63
C PRO A 101 -0.90 -14.59 -34.28
N ASN A 102 -1.04 -14.23 -33.00
CA ASN A 102 -1.96 -13.18 -32.55
C ASN A 102 -1.47 -11.74 -32.85
N GLY A 103 -0.23 -11.61 -33.36
CA GLY A 103 0.40 -10.35 -33.70
C GLY A 103 1.23 -9.71 -32.59
N ASP A 104 1.38 -10.34 -31.42
CA ASP A 104 2.29 -9.87 -30.37
C ASP A 104 3.75 -9.99 -30.85
N GLN A 105 4.56 -8.99 -30.52
CA GLN A 105 5.97 -8.96 -30.88
C GLN A 105 6.85 -9.26 -29.68
N ILE A 106 7.91 -10.04 -29.87
CA ILE A 106 8.87 -10.41 -28.83
C ILE A 106 10.27 -10.10 -29.31
N ALA A 107 10.97 -9.22 -28.62
CA ALA A 107 12.39 -9.00 -28.81
C ALA A 107 13.18 -9.73 -27.71
N VAL A 108 14.16 -10.55 -28.12
CA VAL A 108 15.11 -11.23 -27.23
C VAL A 108 16.50 -10.65 -27.51
N LEU A 109 17.11 -10.07 -26.50
CA LEU A 109 18.38 -9.35 -26.56
C LEU A 109 19.38 -10.03 -25.61
N GLN A 110 20.60 -10.36 -26.08
CA GLN A 110 21.59 -11.06 -25.27
C GLN A 110 22.96 -10.37 -25.33
N TRP A 111 23.56 -10.20 -24.19
CA TRP A 111 24.96 -9.80 -23.99
C TRP A 111 25.70 -11.02 -23.44
N ASN A 112 26.35 -11.74 -24.33
CA ASN A 112 26.98 -13.03 -24.01
C ASN A 112 28.46 -12.85 -23.66
N ALA A 113 28.95 -13.70 -22.75
CA ALA A 113 30.37 -13.83 -22.44
C ALA A 113 31.05 -12.47 -22.17
N MET A 114 30.42 -11.62 -21.35
CA MET A 114 31.01 -10.35 -20.99
C MET A 114 32.18 -10.58 -20.03
N ARG A 115 33.25 -9.80 -20.25
CA ARG A 115 34.34 -9.66 -19.30
C ARG A 115 33.87 -8.80 -18.13
N PHE A 116 34.24 -9.23 -16.95
CA PHE A 116 34.04 -8.41 -15.76
C PHE A 116 35.28 -8.48 -14.88
N TRP A 117 35.87 -7.30 -14.58
CA TRP A 117 37.14 -7.21 -13.87
C TRP A 117 38.24 -7.97 -14.63
N GLU A 118 38.88 -8.95 -13.99
CA GLU A 118 39.93 -9.76 -14.59
C GLU A 118 39.42 -11.09 -15.18
N GLU A 119 38.14 -11.42 -15.02
CA GLU A 119 37.52 -12.66 -15.48
C GLU A 119 36.83 -12.46 -16.83
N ASP A 120 37.18 -13.26 -17.82
CA ASP A 120 36.60 -13.24 -19.17
C ASP A 120 35.40 -14.20 -19.30
N GLY A 121 34.39 -13.75 -20.00
CA GLY A 121 33.28 -14.64 -20.43
C GLY A 121 32.32 -15.07 -19.32
N ILE A 122 32.36 -14.45 -18.17
CA ILE A 122 31.64 -14.92 -16.97
C ILE A 122 30.20 -14.44 -16.86
N VAL A 123 29.83 -13.33 -17.50
CA VAL A 123 28.48 -12.75 -17.36
C VAL A 123 27.69 -12.86 -18.65
N THR A 124 26.47 -13.33 -18.53
CA THR A 124 25.48 -13.28 -19.62
C THR A 124 24.22 -12.62 -19.11
N VAL A 125 23.75 -11.60 -19.83
CA VAL A 125 22.48 -10.92 -19.58
C VAL A 125 21.54 -11.18 -20.75
N GLU A 126 20.32 -11.58 -20.49
CA GLU A 126 19.25 -11.70 -21.47
C GLU A 126 18.08 -10.81 -21.05
N VAL A 127 17.62 -9.98 -21.98
CA VAL A 127 16.41 -9.18 -21.82
C VAL A 127 15.38 -9.61 -22.85
N THR A 128 14.18 -9.93 -22.39
CA THR A 128 13.04 -10.22 -23.24
C THR A 128 12.00 -9.11 -23.10
N ILE A 129 11.57 -8.54 -24.22
CA ILE A 129 10.55 -7.49 -24.29
C ILE A 129 9.41 -8.03 -25.15
N GLU A 130 8.23 -8.16 -24.56
CA GLU A 130 7.01 -8.56 -25.24
C GLU A 130 6.04 -7.40 -25.36
N LEU A 131 5.73 -7.00 -26.60
CA LEU A 131 4.76 -5.96 -26.92
C LEU A 131 3.48 -6.60 -27.45
N PRO A 132 2.37 -6.55 -26.68
CA PRO A 132 1.07 -7.02 -27.16
C PRO A 132 0.61 -6.21 -28.39
N LYS A 133 -0.07 -6.86 -29.34
CA LYS A 133 -0.65 -6.18 -30.50
C LYS A 133 -1.66 -5.09 -30.10
N ALA A 134 -2.43 -5.34 -29.05
CA ALA A 134 -3.55 -4.51 -28.64
C ALA A 134 -3.24 -3.60 -27.42
N ASP A 135 -1.99 -3.44 -27.01
CA ASP A 135 -1.60 -2.59 -25.89
C ASP A 135 -0.32 -1.80 -26.17
N SER A 136 -0.20 -0.64 -25.55
CA SER A 136 1.02 0.19 -25.62
C SER A 136 2.03 -0.13 -24.51
N VAL A 137 1.63 -0.84 -23.46
CA VAL A 137 2.50 -1.23 -22.33
C VAL A 137 3.12 -2.59 -22.62
N ALA A 138 4.45 -2.63 -22.71
CA ALA A 138 5.21 -3.85 -22.93
C ALA A 138 5.54 -4.58 -21.62
N SER A 139 5.77 -5.88 -21.71
CA SER A 139 6.27 -6.75 -20.65
C SER A 139 7.77 -6.90 -20.76
N TRP A 140 8.52 -6.61 -19.71
CA TRP A 140 9.98 -6.60 -19.68
C TRP A 140 10.49 -7.63 -18.68
N ARG A 141 11.40 -8.48 -19.12
CA ARG A 141 12.00 -9.56 -18.32
C ARG A 141 13.50 -9.50 -18.41
N ILE A 142 14.20 -9.96 -17.40
CA ILE A 142 15.66 -10.06 -17.38
C ILE A 142 16.10 -11.36 -16.69
N LEU A 143 17.14 -11.98 -17.25
CA LEU A 143 17.87 -13.08 -16.68
C LEU A 143 19.35 -12.71 -16.66
N VAL A 144 20.05 -12.96 -15.54
CA VAL A 144 21.50 -12.75 -15.42
C VAL A 144 22.14 -14.05 -14.97
N ARG A 145 23.03 -14.59 -15.79
CA ARG A 145 23.92 -15.72 -15.43
C ARG A 145 25.29 -15.18 -15.07
N ASN A 146 25.79 -15.60 -13.94
CA ASN A 146 27.11 -15.25 -13.44
C ASN A 146 27.91 -16.52 -13.16
N ARG A 147 29.05 -16.67 -13.82
CA ARG A 147 29.96 -17.83 -13.67
C ARG A 147 31.25 -17.46 -12.94
N SER A 148 31.28 -16.31 -12.27
CA SER A 148 32.45 -15.87 -11.50
C SER A 148 32.65 -16.76 -10.26
N ASP A 149 33.88 -17.23 -10.08
CA ASP A 149 34.31 -17.88 -8.83
C ASP A 149 34.63 -16.85 -7.73
N TYR A 150 34.55 -15.56 -8.04
CA TYR A 150 34.97 -14.47 -7.17
C TYR A 150 33.83 -13.47 -6.85
N TRP A 151 33.04 -13.07 -7.84
CA TRP A 151 31.99 -12.06 -7.72
C TRP A 151 30.61 -12.68 -7.61
N GLY A 152 29.80 -12.17 -6.69
CA GLY A 152 28.36 -12.44 -6.66
C GLY A 152 27.53 -11.28 -7.20
N LEU A 153 26.31 -11.53 -7.63
CA LEU A 153 25.35 -10.47 -7.94
C LEU A 153 24.93 -9.74 -6.66
N TRP A 154 24.74 -8.42 -6.76
CA TRP A 154 24.28 -7.58 -5.66
C TRP A 154 22.91 -6.96 -5.96
N GLU A 155 22.79 -6.31 -7.11
CA GLU A 155 21.57 -5.67 -7.60
C GLU A 155 21.46 -5.84 -9.13
N VAL A 156 20.24 -5.98 -9.64
CA VAL A 156 19.97 -5.98 -11.08
C VAL A 156 18.81 -5.04 -11.36
N ALA A 157 19.09 -3.94 -12.08
CA ALA A 157 18.07 -2.98 -12.52
C ALA A 157 17.63 -3.30 -13.95
N CYS A 158 16.34 -3.53 -14.15
CA CYS A 158 15.73 -3.69 -15.48
C CYS A 158 14.19 -3.59 -15.37
N PRO A 159 13.54 -2.78 -16.21
CA PRO A 159 14.14 -1.76 -17.02
C PRO A 159 14.89 -0.73 -16.15
N SER A 160 16.04 -0.24 -16.65
CA SER A 160 16.73 0.96 -16.16
C SER A 160 16.76 1.93 -17.32
N VAL A 161 16.04 3.02 -17.23
CA VAL A 161 15.80 3.93 -18.36
C VAL A 161 16.18 5.35 -17.96
N ASN A 162 16.92 6.02 -18.83
CA ASN A 162 17.25 7.44 -18.72
C ASN A 162 16.65 8.23 -19.89
N GLY A 163 16.72 9.57 -19.82
CA GLY A 163 16.25 10.43 -20.90
C GLY A 163 14.80 10.86 -20.79
N PHE A 164 14.14 10.65 -19.66
CA PHE A 164 12.84 11.26 -19.40
C PHE A 164 12.92 12.80 -19.51
N PRO A 165 11.83 13.53 -19.81
CA PRO A 165 11.80 14.97 -19.77
C PRO A 165 12.31 15.55 -18.44
N SER A 166 12.71 16.84 -18.48
CA SER A 166 13.30 17.53 -17.34
C SER A 166 12.41 17.59 -16.11
N GLU A 167 13.00 17.97 -14.97
CA GLU A 167 12.30 18.24 -13.71
C GLU A 167 11.01 19.04 -13.90
N GLY A 168 9.96 18.67 -13.21
CA GLY A 168 8.67 19.34 -13.25
C GLY A 168 7.80 19.03 -14.46
N ALA A 169 8.26 18.20 -15.41
CA ALA A 169 7.50 17.86 -16.60
C ALA A 169 6.38 16.84 -16.34
N TYR A 170 6.51 16.05 -15.29
CA TYR A 170 5.54 15.02 -14.93
C TYR A 170 4.93 15.24 -13.54
N ASP A 171 3.66 14.89 -13.43
CA ASP A 171 3.06 14.49 -12.16
C ASP A 171 3.38 13.01 -11.91
N VAL A 172 3.68 12.65 -10.68
CA VAL A 172 4.02 11.27 -10.29
C VAL A 172 3.03 10.77 -9.26
N ALA A 173 2.34 9.68 -9.58
CA ALA A 173 1.47 8.98 -8.65
C ALA A 173 2.20 7.78 -8.07
N VAL A 174 2.28 7.72 -6.75
CA VAL A 174 2.94 6.66 -5.97
C VAL A 174 2.03 6.17 -4.85
N PRO A 175 1.99 4.86 -4.57
CA PRO A 175 1.40 4.37 -3.34
C PRO A 175 2.30 4.77 -2.17
N VAL A 176 1.70 5.15 -1.04
CA VAL A 176 2.44 5.59 0.14
C VAL A 176 1.83 5.06 1.42
N THR A 177 2.65 4.99 2.47
CA THR A 177 2.21 4.68 3.81
C THR A 177 1.24 5.74 4.30
N GLY A 178 0.14 5.29 4.85
CA GLY A 178 -0.76 6.13 5.63
C GLY A 178 -1.79 6.94 4.86
N ALA A 179 -1.78 6.91 3.51
CA ALA A 179 -2.69 7.77 2.74
C ALA A 179 -3.15 7.18 1.38
N GLY A 180 -3.17 5.84 1.23
CA GLY A 180 -3.56 5.22 -0.04
C GLY A 180 -2.61 5.52 -1.21
N GLY A 181 -2.38 6.79 -1.53
CA GLY A 181 -1.42 7.24 -2.54
C GLY A 181 -1.23 8.75 -2.53
N HIS A 182 -0.13 9.21 -3.14
CA HIS A 182 0.15 10.63 -3.37
C HIS A 182 0.27 10.93 -4.86
N LEU A 183 -0.22 12.09 -5.25
CA LEU A 183 0.02 12.72 -6.55
C LEU A 183 1.01 13.89 -6.38
N LEU A 184 2.25 13.65 -6.71
CA LEU A 184 3.33 14.63 -6.66
C LEU A 184 3.32 15.46 -7.94
N LYS A 185 2.69 16.63 -7.91
CA LYS A 185 2.54 17.50 -9.09
C LYS A 185 3.86 18.14 -9.48
N SER A 186 4.12 18.22 -10.80
CA SER A 186 5.34 18.82 -11.38
C SER A 186 6.60 18.37 -10.64
N TRP A 187 6.74 17.05 -10.49
CA TRP A 187 7.72 16.43 -9.63
C TRP A 187 9.18 16.76 -9.97
N LYS A 188 9.98 17.06 -8.94
CA LYS A 188 11.40 17.46 -9.05
C LYS A 188 12.33 16.64 -8.16
N GLY A 189 11.79 15.66 -7.46
CA GLY A 189 12.53 14.89 -6.45
C GLY A 189 13.23 13.65 -7.00
N SER A 190 13.72 12.86 -6.06
CA SER A 190 14.17 11.50 -6.29
C SER A 190 13.72 10.61 -5.16
N PHE A 191 13.47 9.35 -5.44
CA PHE A 191 13.24 8.32 -4.44
C PHE A 191 13.79 6.98 -4.91
N ARG A 192 14.09 6.14 -3.93
CA ARG A 192 14.32 4.71 -4.11
C ARG A 192 13.66 4.03 -2.92
N THR A 193 12.57 3.32 -3.18
CA THR A 193 11.71 2.75 -2.12
C THR A 193 11.54 1.27 -2.32
N ARG A 194 11.72 0.52 -1.23
CA ARG A 194 11.60 -0.93 -1.18
C ARG A 194 10.14 -1.36 -1.31
N SER A 195 9.93 -2.41 -2.13
CA SER A 195 8.69 -3.19 -2.23
C SER A 195 9.03 -4.68 -2.06
N PRO A 196 8.20 -5.50 -1.36
CA PRO A 196 7.04 -5.07 -0.60
C PRO A 196 7.41 -4.29 0.66
N SER A 197 6.61 -3.31 1.01
CA SER A 197 6.68 -2.59 2.28
C SER A 197 5.42 -1.73 2.47
N GLY A 198 5.17 -1.25 3.68
CA GLY A 198 4.15 -0.23 3.89
C GLY A 198 4.51 1.11 3.23
N PHE A 199 5.79 1.42 3.04
CA PHE A 199 6.24 2.66 2.37
C PHE A 199 6.02 2.66 0.86
N PHE A 200 5.87 1.48 0.25
CA PHE A 200 5.46 1.29 -1.14
C PHE A 200 4.49 0.10 -1.22
N PRO A 201 3.25 0.29 -0.75
CA PRO A 201 2.33 -0.80 -0.42
C PRO A 201 1.67 -1.50 -1.62
N MET A 202 1.85 -0.97 -2.84
CA MET A 202 1.45 -1.62 -4.10
C MET A 202 2.60 -1.61 -5.09
N GLN A 203 2.63 -2.58 -6.00
CA GLN A 203 3.75 -2.80 -6.90
C GLN A 203 3.65 -2.00 -8.20
N PHE A 204 3.16 -0.77 -8.17
CA PHE A 204 3.12 0.11 -9.35
C PHE A 204 3.24 1.59 -9.00
N MET A 205 3.62 2.36 -10.00
CA MET A 205 3.59 3.82 -10.03
C MET A 205 3.26 4.31 -11.43
N SER A 206 2.94 5.58 -11.57
CA SER A 206 2.76 6.20 -12.88
C SER A 206 3.26 7.63 -12.92
N LEU A 207 3.72 8.04 -14.11
CA LEU A 207 4.04 9.42 -14.43
C LEU A 207 3.02 9.92 -15.45
N SER A 208 2.62 11.19 -15.41
CA SER A 208 1.70 11.76 -16.39
C SER A 208 2.01 13.21 -16.70
N ALA A 209 1.85 13.58 -17.96
CA ALA A 209 2.04 14.95 -18.48
C ALA A 209 0.97 15.25 -19.53
N GLY A 210 0.01 16.12 -19.21
CA GLY A 210 -1.03 16.55 -20.17
C GLY A 210 -1.83 15.38 -20.76
N GLY A 211 -2.13 14.34 -19.97
CA GLY A 211 -2.87 13.15 -20.41
C GLY A 211 -2.01 12.06 -21.06
N ASN A 212 -0.70 12.29 -21.27
CA ASN A 212 0.24 11.27 -21.72
C ASN A 212 0.91 10.67 -20.48
N GLY A 213 0.71 9.37 -20.24
CA GLY A 213 1.20 8.66 -19.06
C GLY A 213 2.28 7.65 -19.36
N VAL A 214 3.09 7.32 -18.35
CA VAL A 214 3.99 6.17 -18.30
C VAL A 214 3.55 5.26 -17.15
N TYR A 215 3.21 4.04 -17.48
CA TYR A 215 2.87 2.99 -16.53
C TYR A 215 4.12 2.19 -16.16
N PHE A 216 4.31 1.92 -14.89
CA PHE A 216 5.47 1.20 -14.38
C PHE A 216 5.05 0.29 -13.22
N SER A 217 5.05 -1.01 -13.43
CA SER A 217 4.58 -1.98 -12.45
C SER A 217 5.41 -3.25 -12.46
N SER A 218 5.73 -3.76 -11.29
CA SER A 218 6.26 -5.10 -11.10
C SER A 218 5.09 -6.09 -11.08
N MET A 219 5.13 -7.12 -11.94
CA MET A 219 4.09 -8.16 -12.01
C MET A 219 4.51 -9.40 -11.19
N ASP A 220 4.93 -9.18 -9.95
CA ASP A 220 5.50 -10.20 -9.08
C ASP A 220 4.49 -10.69 -8.03
N GLY A 221 3.75 -11.75 -8.35
CA GLY A 221 2.79 -12.37 -7.43
C GLY A 221 3.41 -13.05 -6.20
N GLU A 222 4.74 -13.24 -6.18
CA GLU A 222 5.47 -13.82 -5.04
C GLU A 222 6.19 -12.76 -4.19
N SER A 223 6.07 -11.50 -4.57
CA SER A 223 6.50 -10.33 -3.76
C SER A 223 7.96 -10.37 -3.29
N ARG A 224 8.88 -10.68 -4.22
CA ARG A 224 10.33 -10.65 -3.96
C ARG A 224 10.81 -9.22 -3.68
N ALA A 225 11.92 -9.12 -2.96
CA ALA A 225 12.57 -7.85 -2.68
C ALA A 225 12.95 -7.10 -3.96
N LYS A 226 12.51 -5.87 -4.08
CA LYS A 226 12.84 -4.96 -5.19
C LYS A 226 12.69 -3.50 -4.75
N ASP A 227 13.36 -2.59 -5.44
CA ASP A 227 13.13 -1.16 -5.28
C ASP A 227 12.54 -0.55 -6.55
N PHE A 228 11.56 0.34 -6.35
CA PHE A 228 11.17 1.32 -7.35
C PHE A 228 12.05 2.56 -7.16
N ALA A 229 12.72 2.97 -8.21
CA ALA A 229 13.64 4.11 -8.17
C ALA A 229 13.30 5.10 -9.29
N ALA A 230 13.25 6.37 -8.95
CA ALA A 230 13.09 7.46 -9.91
C ALA A 230 13.88 8.69 -9.46
N ASP A 231 14.44 9.43 -10.43
CA ASP A 231 15.20 10.64 -10.17
C ASP A 231 14.91 11.66 -11.30
N ALA A 232 14.19 12.72 -10.95
CA ALA A 232 13.81 13.75 -11.92
C ALA A 232 15.00 14.53 -12.47
N LYS A 233 16.01 14.79 -11.63
CA LYS A 233 17.23 15.52 -12.02
C LYS A 233 18.11 14.71 -12.96
N LYS A 234 18.30 13.43 -12.64
CA LYS A 234 19.02 12.48 -13.50
C LYS A 234 18.17 11.98 -14.66
N ARG A 235 16.87 12.23 -14.63
CA ARG A 235 15.89 11.83 -15.66
C ARG A 235 15.84 10.31 -15.82
N THR A 236 15.87 9.57 -14.68
CA THR A 236 15.93 8.10 -14.67
C THR A 236 14.74 7.47 -13.97
N LEU A 237 14.38 6.26 -14.41
CA LEU A 237 13.41 5.37 -13.83
C LEU A 237 13.93 3.93 -13.88
N ALA A 238 13.88 3.21 -12.77
CA ALA A 238 14.39 1.84 -12.72
C ALA A 238 13.62 0.95 -11.74
N LEU A 239 13.50 -0.33 -12.07
CA LEU A 239 13.17 -1.38 -11.12
C LEU A 239 14.44 -2.17 -10.77
N VAL A 240 14.84 -2.10 -9.50
CA VAL A 240 16.04 -2.77 -8.98
C VAL A 240 15.64 -4.04 -8.26
N ARG A 241 16.12 -5.19 -8.72
CA ARG A 241 15.90 -6.51 -8.13
C ARG A 241 17.06 -6.89 -7.23
N TYR A 242 16.75 -7.59 -6.14
CA TYR A 242 17.72 -8.18 -5.23
C TYR A 242 17.76 -9.68 -5.45
N PRO A 243 18.87 -10.23 -6.01
CA PRO A 243 18.99 -11.66 -6.20
C PRO A 243 19.05 -12.43 -4.88
N GLU A 244 18.72 -13.68 -4.91
CA GLU A 244 19.02 -14.60 -3.82
C GLU A 244 20.53 -14.83 -3.71
N ASN A 245 21.04 -15.01 -2.48
CA ASN A 245 22.47 -15.17 -2.19
C ASN A 245 23.31 -13.97 -2.70
N MET A 246 22.89 -12.77 -2.35
CA MET A 246 23.58 -11.53 -2.71
C MET A 246 25.06 -11.58 -2.30
N GLY A 247 25.94 -11.26 -3.24
CA GLY A 247 27.40 -11.22 -3.01
C GLY A 247 28.08 -12.59 -2.88
N VAL A 248 27.36 -13.69 -2.95
CA VAL A 248 27.95 -15.03 -3.04
C VAL A 248 28.45 -15.28 -4.47
N ALA A 249 29.70 -15.71 -4.61
CA ALA A 249 30.32 -15.97 -5.91
C ALA A 249 29.42 -16.90 -6.76
N GLY A 250 29.25 -16.57 -8.03
CA GLY A 250 28.41 -17.32 -8.95
C GLY A 250 26.91 -17.21 -8.73
N SER A 251 26.42 -16.35 -7.84
CA SER A 251 24.98 -16.12 -7.69
C SER A 251 24.36 -15.54 -8.96
N GLU A 252 23.16 -15.97 -9.31
CA GLU A 252 22.44 -15.64 -10.54
C GLU A 252 21.11 -14.94 -10.25
N LEU A 253 20.52 -14.30 -11.26
CA LEU A 253 19.14 -13.82 -11.24
C LEU A 253 18.32 -14.55 -12.32
N PRO A 254 17.50 -15.55 -11.96
CA PRO A 254 16.54 -16.15 -12.86
C PRO A 254 15.44 -15.16 -13.28
N ASP A 255 14.78 -15.43 -14.40
CA ASP A 255 13.61 -14.68 -14.86
C ASP A 255 12.36 -15.04 -14.05
N HIS A 256 12.17 -14.38 -12.90
CA HIS A 256 11.07 -14.69 -11.99
C HIS A 256 9.76 -14.02 -12.38
N TYR A 257 9.79 -12.77 -12.83
CA TYR A 257 8.59 -11.98 -13.13
C TYR A 257 8.85 -10.88 -14.16
N ALA A 258 7.78 -10.46 -14.80
CA ALA A 258 7.80 -9.34 -15.72
C ALA A 258 7.64 -7.98 -15.04
N VAL A 259 8.11 -6.94 -15.70
CA VAL A 259 7.76 -5.53 -15.41
C VAL A 259 6.90 -5.02 -16.54
N ALA A 260 5.72 -4.53 -16.24
CA ALA A 260 4.88 -3.83 -17.20
C ALA A 260 5.35 -2.38 -17.26
N PHE A 261 5.89 -1.98 -18.41
CA PHE A 261 6.44 -0.63 -18.62
C PHE A 261 6.12 -0.13 -20.03
N GLY A 262 5.57 1.08 -20.10
CA GLY A 262 5.25 1.70 -21.38
C GLY A 262 4.27 2.87 -21.27
N PRO A 263 4.00 3.55 -22.39
CA PRO A 263 3.10 4.69 -22.40
C PRO A 263 1.63 4.25 -22.31
N PHE A 264 0.81 5.08 -21.69
CA PHE A 264 -0.65 4.93 -21.68
C PHE A 264 -1.31 6.33 -21.76
N GLN A 265 -2.60 6.36 -22.06
CA GLN A 265 -3.36 7.60 -22.01
C GLN A 265 -4.09 7.75 -20.67
N GLY A 266 -3.96 8.92 -20.05
CA GLY A 266 -4.59 9.27 -18.80
C GLY A 266 -3.58 9.63 -17.70
N GLY A 267 -4.06 9.59 -16.46
CA GLY A 267 -3.31 9.90 -15.26
C GLY A 267 -3.32 8.75 -14.24
N TRP A 268 -3.21 9.10 -12.97
CA TRP A 268 -3.13 8.12 -11.87
C TRP A 268 -4.34 7.17 -11.82
N LEU A 269 -5.53 7.66 -12.16
CA LEU A 269 -6.76 6.88 -12.09
C LEU A 269 -6.78 5.75 -13.14
N GLU A 270 -6.38 6.05 -14.38
CA GLU A 270 -6.26 5.06 -15.44
C GLU A 270 -5.15 4.06 -15.16
N ALA A 271 -4.05 4.49 -14.53
CA ALA A 271 -2.99 3.60 -14.04
C ALA A 271 -3.51 2.64 -12.96
N ALA A 272 -4.27 3.13 -11.97
CA ALA A 272 -4.89 2.30 -10.94
C ALA A 272 -5.88 1.29 -11.53
N ARG A 273 -6.69 1.73 -12.49
CA ARG A 273 -7.63 0.85 -13.22
C ARG A 273 -6.91 -0.24 -14.02
N ARG A 274 -5.74 0.07 -14.57
CA ARG A 274 -4.88 -0.91 -15.28
C ARG A 274 -4.27 -1.92 -14.29
N TYR A 275 -3.86 -1.49 -13.10
CA TYR A 275 -3.28 -2.35 -12.07
C TYR A 275 -4.31 -3.31 -11.45
N ARG A 276 -5.54 -2.84 -11.19
CA ARG A 276 -6.59 -3.59 -10.49
C ARG A 276 -6.84 -5.01 -11.02
N PRO A 277 -7.01 -5.30 -12.34
CA PRO A 277 -7.27 -6.65 -12.82
C PRO A 277 -6.18 -7.65 -12.46
N TRP A 278 -4.91 -7.25 -12.48
CA TRP A 278 -3.80 -8.09 -12.05
C TRP A 278 -3.80 -8.28 -10.54
N ALA A 279 -3.97 -7.20 -9.78
CA ALA A 279 -3.97 -7.20 -8.33
C ALA A 279 -5.05 -8.11 -7.73
N LEU A 280 -6.25 -8.14 -8.37
CA LEU A 280 -7.36 -8.98 -7.95
C LEU A 280 -7.23 -10.48 -8.32
N GLN A 281 -6.15 -10.87 -8.99
CA GLN A 281 -5.84 -12.28 -9.28
C GLN A 281 -4.74 -12.82 -8.35
N GLN A 282 -4.18 -12.00 -7.47
CA GLN A 282 -3.06 -12.40 -6.63
C GLN A 282 -3.51 -13.14 -5.37
N VAL A 283 -2.55 -13.77 -4.70
CA VAL A 283 -2.79 -14.57 -3.49
C VAL A 283 -3.53 -13.78 -2.40
N TRP A 284 -3.25 -12.49 -2.29
CA TRP A 284 -3.83 -11.62 -1.25
C TRP A 284 -5.27 -11.16 -1.51
N THR A 285 -5.81 -11.48 -2.67
CA THR A 285 -7.23 -11.22 -3.00
C THR A 285 -8.01 -12.48 -3.38
N ARG A 286 -7.35 -13.65 -3.44
CA ARG A 286 -7.98 -14.92 -3.91
C ARG A 286 -9.17 -15.40 -3.08
N LYS A 287 -9.31 -14.91 -1.84
CA LYS A 287 -10.47 -15.22 -0.97
C LYS A 287 -11.75 -14.52 -1.44
N GLY A 288 -11.66 -13.66 -2.45
CA GLY A 288 -12.78 -12.91 -2.99
C GLY A 288 -13.08 -11.60 -2.24
N PRO A 289 -14.16 -10.91 -2.64
CA PRO A 289 -14.61 -9.68 -2.00
C PRO A 289 -15.11 -9.92 -0.57
N LEU A 290 -15.09 -8.86 0.26
CA LEU A 290 -15.46 -8.91 1.68
C LEU A 290 -16.88 -9.48 1.92
N SER A 291 -17.81 -9.24 1.00
CA SER A 291 -19.17 -9.78 1.07
C SER A 291 -19.25 -11.32 0.99
N GLN A 292 -18.22 -11.95 0.42
CA GLN A 292 -18.11 -13.40 0.23
C GLN A 292 -17.11 -14.04 1.22
N ARG A 293 -16.61 -13.28 2.19
CA ARG A 293 -15.58 -13.73 3.13
C ARG A 293 -16.13 -14.03 4.53
N PRO A 294 -16.56 -15.26 4.79
CA PRO A 294 -17.05 -15.66 6.12
C PRO A 294 -15.94 -15.64 7.19
N ASP A 295 -14.67 -15.56 6.75
CA ASP A 295 -13.51 -15.48 7.63
C ASP A 295 -13.24 -14.07 8.16
N VAL A 296 -13.98 -13.05 7.72
CA VAL A 296 -13.86 -11.67 8.23
C VAL A 296 -14.89 -11.47 9.34
N PRO A 297 -14.48 -11.12 10.58
CA PRO A 297 -15.39 -10.86 11.68
C PRO A 297 -16.41 -9.77 11.35
N LYS A 298 -17.69 -10.03 11.65
CA LYS A 298 -18.76 -9.06 11.38
C LYS A 298 -18.59 -7.75 12.12
N SER A 299 -17.97 -7.79 13.31
CA SER A 299 -17.61 -6.60 14.09
C SER A 299 -16.72 -5.65 13.30
N ALA A 300 -15.72 -6.17 12.56
CA ALA A 300 -14.83 -5.35 11.74
C ALA A 300 -15.55 -4.68 10.56
N LEU A 301 -16.52 -5.35 9.93
CA LEU A 301 -17.25 -4.83 8.77
C LEU A 301 -18.15 -3.63 9.11
N ASN A 302 -18.52 -3.49 10.39
CA ASN A 302 -19.49 -2.51 10.86
C ASN A 302 -18.87 -1.31 11.59
N VAL A 303 -17.55 -1.28 11.81
CA VAL A 303 -16.91 -0.17 12.52
C VAL A 303 -17.16 1.17 11.79
N GLY A 304 -17.75 2.11 12.49
CA GLY A 304 -17.98 3.47 12.02
C GLY A 304 -16.86 4.43 12.43
N LEU A 305 -16.22 4.15 13.57
CA LEU A 305 -15.23 5.06 14.16
C LEU A 305 -14.14 4.27 14.89
N TRP A 306 -12.89 4.67 14.64
CA TRP A 306 -11.73 4.23 15.40
C TRP A 306 -11.24 5.33 16.32
N ILE A 307 -11.02 5.00 17.58
CA ILE A 307 -10.41 5.89 18.58
C ILE A 307 -9.23 5.18 19.23
N ARG A 308 -8.32 5.95 19.82
CA ARG A 308 -7.17 5.42 20.54
C ARG A 308 -7.03 6.11 21.89
N ASP A 309 -6.32 5.50 22.81
CA ASP A 309 -5.84 6.18 23.99
C ASP A 309 -4.83 7.27 23.63
N THR A 310 -4.67 8.23 24.50
CA THR A 310 -3.69 9.30 24.29
C THR A 310 -2.29 8.75 24.38
N TRP A 311 -1.57 8.92 23.33
CA TRP A 311 -0.20 8.49 23.21
C TRP A 311 0.72 9.58 23.75
N VAL A 312 1.20 9.39 24.95
CA VAL A 312 2.09 10.34 25.62
C VAL A 312 3.42 9.66 25.87
N TRP A 313 4.41 10.03 25.10
CA TRP A 313 5.74 9.44 25.22
C TRP A 313 6.51 9.91 26.47
N ASP A 314 6.35 11.15 26.88
CA ASP A 314 7.18 11.83 27.87
C ASP A 314 6.54 11.96 29.25
N LEU A 315 5.27 11.58 29.39
CA LEU A 315 4.54 11.63 30.64
C LEU A 315 4.24 10.22 31.16
N PRO A 316 4.08 10.06 32.47
CA PRO A 316 3.57 8.81 33.00
C PRO A 316 2.28 8.41 32.28
N PRO A 317 2.09 7.13 31.93
CA PRO A 317 0.84 6.69 31.35
C PRO A 317 -0.35 7.19 32.16
N GLY A 318 -1.33 7.77 31.47
CA GLY A 318 -2.52 8.24 32.10
C GLY A 318 -2.56 9.70 32.53
N VAL A 319 -1.61 10.51 32.06
CA VAL A 319 -1.65 11.96 32.25
C VAL A 319 -1.89 12.66 30.92
N ASP A 320 -2.85 13.59 30.87
CA ASP A 320 -3.07 14.45 29.70
C ASP A 320 -1.88 15.42 29.55
N LYS A 321 -1.24 15.39 28.39
CA LYS A 321 -0.01 16.19 28.15
C LYS A 321 -0.24 17.70 28.11
N ASP A 322 -1.48 18.13 27.83
CA ASP A 322 -1.81 19.55 27.68
C ASP A 322 -2.27 20.17 29.00
N THR A 323 -2.91 19.37 29.85
CA THR A 323 -3.47 19.85 31.15
C THR A 323 -2.71 19.32 32.36
N GLY A 324 -1.97 18.22 32.22
CA GLY A 324 -1.37 17.49 33.34
C GLY A 324 -2.38 16.71 34.19
N ASP A 325 -3.65 16.65 33.77
CA ASP A 325 -4.70 15.97 34.51
C ASP A 325 -4.65 14.45 34.32
N PRO A 326 -5.05 13.67 35.35
CA PRO A 326 -5.19 12.22 35.21
C PRO A 326 -6.22 11.85 34.13
N MET A 327 -5.84 11.01 33.20
CA MET A 327 -6.76 10.45 32.22
C MET A 327 -7.55 9.27 32.78
N SER A 328 -8.75 9.04 32.27
CA SER A 328 -9.67 8.01 32.77
C SER A 328 -9.19 6.56 32.61
N TRP A 329 -8.12 6.31 31.85
CA TRP A 329 -7.48 5.00 31.68
C TRP A 329 -6.12 4.88 32.32
N THR A 330 -5.91 5.58 33.43
CA THR A 330 -4.63 5.55 34.17
C THR A 330 -4.39 4.22 34.84
N ARG A 331 -3.16 4.05 35.35
CA ARG A 331 -2.72 2.91 36.17
C ARG A 331 -3.35 2.84 37.56
N ASP A 332 -4.42 3.58 37.84
CA ASP A 332 -5.03 3.55 39.16
C ASP A 332 -5.97 2.34 39.33
N ASN A 333 -6.26 2.01 40.57
CA ASN A 333 -7.09 0.91 41.00
C ASN A 333 -8.57 1.30 41.23
N ARG A 334 -9.04 2.37 40.61
CA ARG A 334 -10.46 2.77 40.68
C ARG A 334 -11.36 1.67 40.15
N ASP A 335 -12.65 1.83 40.43
CA ASP A 335 -13.66 0.94 39.88
C ASP A 335 -13.60 0.90 38.33
N PRO A 336 -13.57 -0.27 37.70
CA PRO A 336 -13.49 -0.39 36.26
C PRO A 336 -14.58 0.36 35.51
N HIS A 337 -15.80 0.36 36.04
CA HIS A 337 -16.93 1.09 35.45
C HIS A 337 -16.69 2.60 35.45
N GLU A 338 -16.25 3.19 36.56
CA GLU A 338 -15.92 4.61 36.63
C GLU A 338 -14.84 4.98 35.59
N MET A 339 -13.84 4.12 35.41
CA MET A 339 -12.79 4.30 34.42
C MET A 339 -13.28 4.19 32.96
N ASN A 340 -14.32 3.40 32.70
CA ASN A 340 -14.88 3.20 31.38
C ASN A 340 -16.00 4.20 31.03
N LEU A 341 -16.62 4.86 32.01
CA LEU A 341 -17.73 5.81 31.77
C LEU A 341 -17.44 6.81 30.66
N PRO A 342 -16.26 7.46 30.58
CA PRO A 342 -15.97 8.41 29.52
C PRO A 342 -16.03 7.78 28.13
N PHE A 343 -15.59 6.54 27.98
CA PHE A 343 -15.64 5.81 26.71
C PHE A 343 -17.08 5.41 26.35
N LEU A 344 -17.83 4.92 27.31
CA LEU A 344 -19.24 4.54 27.13
C LEU A 344 -20.08 5.78 26.74
N ASP A 345 -19.78 6.95 27.28
CA ASP A 345 -20.42 8.21 26.88
C ASP A 345 -20.12 8.59 25.42
N VAL A 346 -18.87 8.41 24.96
CA VAL A 346 -18.53 8.61 23.55
C VAL A 346 -19.27 7.64 22.67
N MET A 347 -19.33 6.35 23.01
CA MET A 347 -20.11 5.35 22.27
C MET A 347 -21.58 5.77 22.12
N LYS A 348 -22.19 6.21 23.22
CA LYS A 348 -23.58 6.69 23.24
C LYS A 348 -23.76 7.94 22.38
N ARG A 349 -22.86 8.92 22.47
CA ARG A 349 -22.92 10.18 21.72
C ARG A 349 -22.75 9.95 20.22
N MET A 350 -21.81 9.13 19.82
CA MET A 350 -21.53 8.85 18.41
C MET A 350 -22.60 7.95 17.78
N ASN A 351 -23.19 7.04 18.54
CA ASN A 351 -24.21 6.10 18.12
C ASN A 351 -23.83 5.30 16.87
N VAL A 352 -22.61 4.79 16.86
CA VAL A 352 -22.05 3.88 15.85
C VAL A 352 -21.17 2.84 16.53
N PRO A 353 -20.93 1.66 15.92
CA PRO A 353 -19.92 0.72 16.41
C PRO A 353 -18.54 1.36 16.45
N ILE A 354 -17.85 1.24 17.58
CA ILE A 354 -16.54 1.85 17.82
C ILE A 354 -15.47 0.79 18.04
N ALA A 355 -14.30 0.99 17.43
CA ALA A 355 -13.10 0.26 17.73
C ALA A 355 -12.16 1.12 18.60
N PHE A 356 -11.62 0.53 19.66
CA PHE A 356 -10.67 1.17 20.56
C PHE A 356 -9.29 0.55 20.41
N HIS A 357 -8.38 1.30 19.79
CA HIS A 357 -6.98 0.95 19.64
C HIS A 357 -6.23 1.36 20.92
N TRP A 358 -5.89 0.36 21.75
CA TRP A 358 -5.38 0.58 23.09
C TRP A 358 -3.88 0.36 23.17
N TYR A 359 -3.09 1.43 23.15
CA TYR A 359 -1.62 1.40 23.23
C TYR A 359 -1.13 1.14 24.65
N GLY A 360 -1.60 1.91 25.61
CA GLY A 360 -1.14 1.89 27.00
C GLY A 360 -1.85 0.86 27.88
N TRP A 361 -2.05 -0.38 27.41
CA TRP A 361 -2.74 -1.43 28.16
C TRP A 361 -1.85 -2.21 29.12
N HIS A 362 -0.51 -2.09 29.05
CA HIS A 362 0.48 -2.82 29.81
C HIS A 362 1.32 -1.90 30.70
N GLU A 363 2.03 -2.48 31.71
CA GLU A 363 2.80 -1.70 32.67
C GLU A 363 4.15 -1.21 32.16
N THR A 364 4.71 -1.85 31.13
CA THR A 364 5.97 -1.44 30.50
C THR A 364 5.77 -0.16 29.69
N LEU A 365 6.83 0.63 29.56
CA LEU A 365 6.82 1.80 28.68
C LEU A 365 6.70 1.37 27.22
N PHE A 366 6.14 2.23 26.39
CA PHE A 366 6.05 2.02 24.96
C PHE A 366 7.45 1.97 24.34
N ASP A 367 7.65 1.13 23.31
CA ASP A 367 8.93 0.85 22.64
C ASP A 367 10.03 0.33 23.57
N ASN A 368 9.65 -0.38 24.62
CA ASN A 368 10.58 -0.90 25.61
C ASN A 368 10.20 -2.32 26.03
N ASN A 369 11.20 -3.14 26.36
CA ASN A 369 11.04 -4.47 26.95
C ASN A 369 10.32 -5.50 26.05
N TYR A 370 10.19 -5.28 24.74
CA TYR A 370 9.53 -6.22 23.81
C TYR A 370 10.34 -7.52 23.66
N PRO A 371 9.68 -8.71 23.62
CA PRO A 371 8.24 -8.94 23.53
C PRO A 371 7.53 -9.10 24.90
N HIS A 372 8.10 -8.68 26.00
CA HIS A 372 7.56 -8.84 27.35
C HIS A 372 6.53 -7.75 27.66
N PHE A 373 5.30 -7.87 27.09
CA PHE A 373 4.22 -6.93 27.28
C PHE A 373 3.48 -7.10 28.62
N LEU A 374 3.56 -8.26 29.24
CA LEU A 374 2.92 -8.52 30.54
C LEU A 374 3.82 -8.08 31.71
N PRO A 375 3.24 -7.65 32.85
CA PRO A 375 1.81 -7.68 33.19
C PRO A 375 1.00 -6.55 32.53
N ALA A 376 -0.30 -6.83 32.34
CA ALA A 376 -1.27 -5.83 31.93
C ALA A 376 -1.53 -4.83 33.07
N LEU A 377 -2.06 -3.65 32.74
CA LEU A 377 -2.50 -2.65 33.74
C LEU A 377 -3.49 -3.25 34.73
N PRO A 378 -3.51 -2.77 35.99
CA PRO A 378 -4.52 -3.16 36.97
C PRO A 378 -5.94 -3.03 36.39
N ARG A 379 -6.80 -4.01 36.69
CA ARG A 379 -8.21 -4.06 36.26
C ARG A 379 -8.43 -4.09 34.74
N PHE A 380 -7.40 -4.31 33.92
CA PHE A 380 -7.50 -4.37 32.45
C PHE A 380 -8.54 -5.39 31.99
N LYS A 381 -8.55 -6.60 32.59
CA LYS A 381 -9.51 -7.66 32.25
C LYS A 381 -10.95 -7.25 32.44
N GLU A 382 -11.28 -6.65 33.58
CA GLU A 382 -12.63 -6.22 33.94
C GLU A 382 -13.09 -5.08 33.04
N ARG A 383 -12.17 -4.15 32.74
CA ARG A 383 -12.44 -3.04 31.81
C ARG A 383 -12.71 -3.52 30.40
N VAL A 384 -11.88 -4.43 29.87
CA VAL A 384 -12.08 -5.04 28.55
C VAL A 384 -13.44 -5.75 28.49
N LYS A 385 -13.79 -6.54 29.54
CA LYS A 385 -15.05 -7.25 29.56
C LYS A 385 -16.25 -6.31 29.45
N GLU A 386 -16.29 -5.24 30.23
CA GLU A 386 -17.40 -4.28 30.20
C GLU A 386 -17.53 -3.59 28.84
N LEU A 387 -16.41 -3.16 28.24
CA LEU A 387 -16.41 -2.49 26.94
C LEU A 387 -16.82 -3.43 25.79
N VAL A 388 -16.37 -4.68 25.83
CA VAL A 388 -16.78 -5.72 24.86
C VAL A 388 -18.27 -6.04 25.03
N ASP A 389 -18.77 -6.17 26.25
CA ASP A 389 -20.19 -6.40 26.54
C ASP A 389 -21.06 -5.21 26.06
N ALA A 390 -20.51 -3.99 26.07
CA ALA A 390 -21.15 -2.79 25.52
C ALA A 390 -21.07 -2.72 23.97
N GLY A 391 -20.41 -3.67 23.33
CA GLY A 391 -20.32 -3.78 21.84
C GLY A 391 -19.09 -3.08 21.24
N ALA A 392 -18.09 -2.71 22.02
CA ALA A 392 -16.84 -2.16 21.50
C ALA A 392 -15.92 -3.25 20.94
N LEU A 393 -15.17 -2.90 19.89
CA LEU A 393 -14.05 -3.68 19.40
C LEU A 393 -12.78 -3.21 20.13
N ILE A 394 -12.22 -4.04 21.02
CA ILE A 394 -11.04 -3.71 21.83
C ILE A 394 -9.80 -4.30 21.19
N VAL A 395 -8.87 -3.42 20.80
CA VAL A 395 -7.72 -3.73 19.94
C VAL A 395 -6.43 -3.29 20.63
N PRO A 396 -5.87 -4.07 21.57
CA PRO A 396 -4.60 -3.73 22.20
C PRO A 396 -3.44 -3.82 21.20
N TYR A 397 -2.45 -2.95 21.41
CA TYR A 397 -1.22 -2.84 20.66
C TYR A 397 -0.20 -3.93 21.05
N ILE A 398 0.44 -4.55 20.07
CA ILE A 398 1.70 -5.26 20.24
C ILE A 398 2.64 -4.94 19.07
N ASN A 399 3.98 -4.99 19.29
CA ASN A 399 4.93 -4.92 18.21
C ASN A 399 5.27 -6.34 17.73
N GLY A 400 4.96 -6.64 16.48
CA GLY A 400 5.16 -7.97 15.91
C GLY A 400 6.53 -8.17 15.26
N LEU A 401 7.24 -7.07 14.97
CA LEU A 401 8.50 -7.10 14.23
C LEU A 401 9.73 -7.24 15.14
N SER A 402 9.78 -6.51 16.24
CA SER A 402 11.04 -6.19 16.93
C SER A 402 11.09 -6.72 18.37
N ALA A 403 12.28 -7.14 18.81
CA ALA A 403 12.60 -7.38 20.21
C ALA A 403 13.58 -6.32 20.73
N ASP A 404 13.47 -5.97 22.01
CA ASP A 404 14.37 -5.03 22.65
C ASP A 404 15.67 -5.74 23.07
N SER A 405 16.78 -5.37 22.45
CA SER A 405 18.09 -6.00 22.72
C SER A 405 18.70 -5.65 24.09
N LYS A 406 17.98 -4.89 24.92
CA LYS A 406 18.36 -4.60 26.33
C LYS A 406 17.67 -5.52 27.36
N ILE A 407 16.76 -6.38 26.95
CA ILE A 407 16.10 -7.31 27.87
C ILE A 407 17.08 -8.33 28.46
N ALA A 408 16.80 -8.76 29.67
CA ALA A 408 17.72 -9.66 30.40
C ALA A 408 17.93 -11.01 29.71
N ASP A 409 16.97 -11.48 28.95
CA ASP A 409 17.01 -12.74 28.22
C ASP A 409 17.20 -12.55 26.69
N TRP A 410 17.87 -11.48 26.27
CA TRP A 410 18.17 -11.19 24.87
C TRP A 410 18.82 -12.36 24.13
N ASP A 411 19.69 -13.12 24.80
CA ASP A 411 20.37 -14.27 24.21
C ASP A 411 19.42 -15.33 23.62
N LYS A 412 18.15 -15.33 24.03
CA LYS A 412 17.10 -16.19 23.43
C LYS A 412 16.61 -15.65 22.08
N PHE A 413 16.72 -14.35 21.83
CA PHE A 413 16.18 -13.66 20.66
C PHE A 413 17.26 -13.28 19.63
N ASP A 414 18.52 -13.04 20.07
CA ASP A 414 19.63 -12.72 19.16
C ASP A 414 19.75 -13.69 17.97
N PRO A 415 19.58 -15.02 18.15
CA PRO A 415 19.63 -15.96 17.03
C PRO A 415 18.55 -15.72 15.96
N TYR A 416 17.47 -15.02 16.29
CA TYR A 416 16.36 -14.75 15.36
C TYR A 416 16.47 -13.37 14.70
N ALA A 417 17.42 -12.55 15.13
CA ALA A 417 17.57 -11.17 14.65
C ALA A 417 18.09 -11.11 13.21
N ILE A 418 17.62 -10.11 12.48
CA ILE A 418 18.18 -9.73 11.18
C ILE A 418 19.61 -9.23 11.40
N LYS A 419 20.56 -9.73 10.60
CA LYS A 419 21.95 -9.27 10.60
C LYS A 419 22.33 -8.65 9.27
N ASP A 420 23.18 -7.62 9.31
CA ASP A 420 23.77 -7.02 8.14
C ASP A 420 24.88 -7.90 7.53
N GLU A 421 25.51 -7.43 6.47
CA GLU A 421 26.57 -8.14 5.75
C GLU A 421 27.82 -8.41 6.59
N GLN A 422 28.05 -7.64 7.64
CA GLN A 422 29.16 -7.76 8.59
C GLN A 422 28.79 -8.60 9.82
N GLY A 423 27.55 -9.09 9.91
CA GLY A 423 27.01 -9.85 11.04
C GLY A 423 26.52 -8.96 12.19
N GLY A 424 26.44 -7.65 11.97
CA GLY A 424 25.94 -6.68 12.95
C GLY A 424 24.42 -6.70 13.04
N LEU A 425 23.88 -6.36 14.23
CA LEU A 425 22.46 -6.20 14.44
C LEU A 425 21.96 -4.90 13.78
N ARG A 426 20.80 -4.97 13.11
CA ARG A 426 20.07 -3.78 12.67
C ARG A 426 19.22 -3.31 13.83
N GLN A 427 19.58 -2.16 14.43
CA GLN A 427 18.89 -1.61 15.59
C GLN A 427 18.17 -0.31 15.23
N LYS A 428 16.95 -0.16 15.72
CA LYS A 428 16.18 1.08 15.70
C LYS A 428 16.23 1.68 17.11
N PHE A 429 16.49 2.98 17.15
CA PHE A 429 16.52 3.74 18.40
C PHE A 429 15.30 4.65 18.40
N TYR A 430 14.35 4.34 19.26
CA TYR A 430 13.26 5.21 19.54
C TYR A 430 13.61 5.99 20.79
N ARG A 431 13.48 7.31 20.75
CA ARG A 431 13.60 8.25 21.85
C ARG A 431 14.78 7.99 22.80
N ASP A 432 15.61 8.93 22.95
CA ASP A 432 16.65 9.07 23.98
C ASP A 432 17.34 7.77 24.44
N GLY A 433 17.27 6.72 23.60
CA GLY A 433 17.92 5.43 23.85
C GLY A 433 17.22 4.55 24.89
N ALA A 434 15.95 4.75 25.22
CA ALA A 434 15.21 3.92 26.17
C ALA A 434 15.14 2.46 25.71
N GLY A 435 14.67 2.19 24.47
CA GLY A 435 14.64 0.88 23.84
C GLY A 435 15.66 0.75 22.71
N ARG A 436 16.15 -0.46 22.47
CA ARG A 436 16.95 -0.83 21.29
C ARG A 436 16.23 -1.91 20.52
N LEU A 437 15.25 -1.50 19.73
CA LEU A 437 14.41 -2.44 18.98
C LEU A 437 15.19 -3.01 17.79
N THR A 438 15.29 -4.33 17.79
CA THR A 438 16.00 -5.10 16.77
C THR A 438 14.99 -5.92 15.97
N PRO A 439 14.87 -5.73 14.64
CA PRO A 439 13.95 -6.51 13.83
C PRO A 439 14.28 -8.00 13.83
N MET A 440 13.26 -8.83 14.00
CA MET A 440 13.37 -10.28 13.91
C MET A 440 13.21 -10.73 12.46
N CYS A 441 13.96 -11.75 12.08
CA CYS A 441 13.87 -12.31 10.74
C CYS A 441 12.55 -13.08 10.55
N PRO A 442 11.77 -12.80 9.51
CA PRO A 442 10.48 -13.46 9.30
C PRO A 442 10.57 -14.97 9.04
N SER A 443 11.74 -15.52 8.72
CA SER A 443 11.94 -16.96 8.57
C SER A 443 12.00 -17.71 9.91
N GLN A 444 11.98 -16.99 11.05
CA GLN A 444 12.21 -17.59 12.38
C GLN A 444 10.92 -18.01 13.05
N VAL A 445 10.58 -19.28 12.89
CA VAL A 445 9.37 -19.91 13.47
C VAL A 445 9.25 -19.75 15.00
N PRO A 446 10.35 -19.78 15.81
CA PRO A 446 10.26 -19.52 17.25
C PRO A 446 9.75 -18.11 17.58
N TRP A 447 10.11 -17.07 16.80
CA TRP A 447 9.56 -15.73 16.95
C TRP A 447 8.06 -15.71 16.70
N HIS A 448 7.59 -16.37 15.61
CA HIS A 448 6.16 -16.51 15.32
C HIS A 448 5.40 -17.16 16.47
N LYS A 449 6.02 -18.17 17.12
CA LYS A 449 5.42 -18.83 18.28
C LYS A 449 5.31 -17.90 19.47
N THR A 450 6.36 -17.16 19.79
CA THR A 450 6.38 -16.20 20.90
C THR A 450 5.22 -15.21 20.78
N MET A 451 5.03 -14.63 19.59
CA MET A 451 3.96 -13.66 19.36
C MET A 451 2.57 -14.29 19.33
N ALA A 452 2.44 -15.51 18.81
CA ALA A 452 1.16 -16.24 18.81
C ALA A 452 0.74 -16.64 20.24
N ASP A 453 1.68 -17.05 21.10
CA ASP A 453 1.43 -17.35 22.51
C ASP A 453 0.98 -16.09 23.29
N LEU A 454 1.57 -14.93 23.00
CA LEU A 454 1.13 -13.65 23.56
C LEU A 454 -0.31 -13.33 23.14
N VAL A 455 -0.62 -13.44 21.84
CA VAL A 455 -1.98 -13.20 21.33
C VAL A 455 -3.00 -14.15 21.94
N GLU A 456 -2.67 -15.45 22.07
CA GLU A 456 -3.54 -16.43 22.76
C GLU A 456 -3.76 -16.03 24.22
N THR A 457 -2.74 -15.57 24.91
CA THR A 457 -2.84 -15.09 26.30
C THR A 457 -3.80 -13.89 26.39
N LEU A 458 -3.67 -12.92 25.51
CA LEU A 458 -4.53 -11.73 25.48
C LEU A 458 -5.99 -12.10 25.23
N ILE A 459 -6.25 -13.02 24.32
CA ILE A 459 -7.61 -13.50 24.02
C ILE A 459 -8.18 -14.31 25.19
N SER A 460 -7.46 -15.33 25.67
CA SER A 460 -7.99 -16.29 26.64
C SER A 460 -8.09 -15.73 28.05
N GLN A 461 -7.15 -14.92 28.48
CA GLN A 461 -7.09 -14.38 29.85
C GLN A 461 -7.83 -13.05 30.00
N PHE A 462 -7.77 -12.20 28.98
CA PHE A 462 -8.31 -10.83 29.07
C PHE A 462 -9.59 -10.64 28.25
N GLY A 463 -9.92 -11.55 27.32
CA GLY A 463 -11.18 -11.51 26.58
C GLY A 463 -11.24 -10.45 25.47
N ILE A 464 -10.08 -10.05 24.92
CA ILE A 464 -10.05 -9.11 23.80
C ILE A 464 -10.71 -9.72 22.56
N ASN A 465 -11.29 -8.88 21.70
CA ASN A 465 -11.93 -9.27 20.44
C ASN A 465 -11.25 -8.67 19.20
N GLY A 466 -10.11 -8.01 19.37
CA GLY A 466 -9.22 -7.53 18.31
C GLY A 466 -7.78 -7.48 18.79
N ILE A 467 -6.83 -7.38 17.85
CA ILE A 467 -5.41 -7.19 18.11
C ILE A 467 -4.80 -6.31 17.02
N TYR A 468 -3.96 -5.35 17.41
CA TYR A 468 -3.14 -4.58 16.50
C TYR A 468 -1.68 -5.03 16.58
N ILE A 469 -1.14 -5.39 15.42
CA ILE A 469 0.24 -5.86 15.27
C ILE A 469 1.02 -4.79 14.51
N ASP A 470 1.87 -4.10 15.24
CA ASP A 470 2.66 -2.99 14.74
C ASP A 470 3.88 -3.43 13.93
N GLU A 471 4.34 -2.55 13.05
CA GLU A 471 5.55 -2.61 12.23
C GLU A 471 5.63 -3.73 11.18
N VAL A 472 4.99 -4.87 11.31
CA VAL A 472 5.14 -6.00 10.38
C VAL A 472 4.71 -5.64 8.95
N SER A 473 3.55 -5.02 8.78
CA SER A 473 3.07 -4.61 7.45
C SER A 473 3.69 -3.30 6.97
N CYS A 474 4.08 -2.43 7.89
CA CYS A 474 4.68 -1.13 7.59
C CYS A 474 6.12 -1.25 7.12
N ASN A 475 6.91 -2.09 7.76
CA ASN A 475 8.34 -2.12 7.57
C ASN A 475 8.75 -2.56 6.15
N SER A 476 9.88 -2.05 5.70
CA SER A 476 10.48 -2.46 4.44
C SER A 476 11.02 -3.88 4.54
N HIS A 477 11.05 -4.58 3.41
CA HIS A 477 11.78 -5.83 3.29
C HIS A 477 13.25 -5.61 3.69
N GLU A 478 13.61 -6.01 4.89
CA GLU A 478 14.99 -5.96 5.37
C GLU A 478 15.78 -7.12 4.77
N LEU A 479 16.92 -6.80 4.15
CA LEU A 479 17.83 -7.83 3.61
C LEU A 479 18.60 -8.47 4.77
N CYS A 480 18.38 -9.74 5.02
CA CYS A 480 19.05 -10.47 6.09
C CYS A 480 20.25 -11.26 5.54
N PHE A 481 21.42 -11.06 6.16
CA PHE A 481 22.66 -11.76 5.81
C PHE A 481 23.11 -12.74 6.93
N ASN A 482 22.23 -13.09 7.84
CA ASN A 482 22.52 -14.10 8.87
C ASN A 482 22.64 -15.48 8.21
N LYS A 483 23.86 -16.05 8.28
CA LYS A 483 24.20 -17.33 7.65
C LYS A 483 23.60 -18.56 8.36
N ASP A 484 23.14 -18.38 9.60
CA ASP A 484 22.50 -19.43 10.38
C ASP A 484 21.00 -19.54 10.09
N HIS A 485 20.45 -18.61 9.33
CA HIS A 485 19.06 -18.65 8.90
C HIS A 485 18.89 -19.54 7.66
N LEU A 486 17.77 -20.28 7.60
CA LEU A 486 17.48 -21.22 6.52
C LEU A 486 16.83 -20.56 5.29
N HIS A 487 17.33 -19.38 4.90
CA HIS A 487 16.89 -18.68 3.69
C HIS A 487 18.11 -18.16 2.90
N PRO A 488 17.98 -17.87 1.59
CA PRO A 488 19.02 -17.24 0.80
C PRO A 488 19.45 -15.89 1.38
N LEU A 489 20.74 -15.56 1.34
CA LEU A 489 21.26 -14.30 1.85
C LEU A 489 20.71 -13.10 1.05
N GLY A 490 20.25 -12.08 1.74
CA GLY A 490 19.84 -10.80 1.17
C GLY A 490 18.45 -10.82 0.54
N GLY A 491 18.38 -10.92 -0.80
CA GLY A 491 17.14 -10.82 -1.56
C GLY A 491 16.27 -12.08 -1.57
N GLY A 492 15.34 -12.14 -2.51
CA GLY A 492 14.40 -13.27 -2.67
C GLY A 492 13.03 -13.00 -2.07
N ARG A 493 12.29 -14.06 -1.77
CA ARG A 493 10.87 -14.00 -1.32
C ARG A 493 10.67 -14.31 0.16
N TYR A 494 11.71 -14.75 0.88
CA TYR A 494 11.62 -15.23 2.27
C TYR A 494 10.95 -14.23 3.23
N TRP A 495 11.10 -12.94 2.98
CA TRP A 495 10.49 -11.90 3.80
C TRP A 495 8.95 -11.92 3.69
N ALA A 496 8.44 -11.94 2.46
CA ALA A 496 7.00 -12.00 2.21
C ALA A 496 6.40 -13.32 2.71
N ASP A 497 7.05 -14.45 2.40
CA ASP A 497 6.61 -15.77 2.83
C ASP A 497 6.55 -15.86 4.36
N GLY A 498 7.63 -15.46 5.04
CA GLY A 498 7.74 -15.58 6.49
C GLY A 498 6.73 -14.72 7.25
N TRP A 499 6.52 -13.45 6.83
CA TRP A 499 5.49 -12.63 7.46
C TRP A 499 4.07 -13.08 7.12
N ARG A 500 3.83 -13.67 5.95
CA ARG A 500 2.54 -14.31 5.66
C ARG A 500 2.30 -15.53 6.53
N GLU A 501 3.33 -16.37 6.78
CA GLU A 501 3.27 -17.48 7.73
C GLU A 501 3.02 -17.00 9.17
N PHE A 502 3.69 -15.92 9.59
CA PHE A 502 3.46 -15.27 10.86
C PHE A 502 1.99 -14.87 11.04
N TYR A 503 1.42 -14.08 10.12
CA TYR A 503 0.01 -13.69 10.19
C TYR A 503 -0.93 -14.88 10.12
N GLN A 504 -0.63 -15.91 9.33
CA GLN A 504 -1.44 -17.12 9.30
C GLN A 504 -1.46 -17.83 10.67
N LYS A 505 -0.34 -17.86 11.38
CA LYS A 505 -0.25 -18.43 12.72
C LYS A 505 -1.06 -17.62 13.73
N ILE A 506 -0.97 -16.29 13.67
CA ILE A 506 -1.81 -15.39 14.48
C ILE A 506 -3.30 -15.62 14.20
N LEU A 507 -3.69 -15.72 12.93
CA LEU A 507 -5.09 -15.97 12.55
C LEU A 507 -5.59 -17.33 13.04
N ASN A 508 -4.76 -18.36 13.05
CA ASN A 508 -5.13 -19.67 13.57
C ASN A 508 -5.48 -19.59 15.07
N VAL A 509 -4.68 -18.86 15.84
CA VAL A 509 -4.97 -18.56 17.25
C VAL A 509 -6.23 -17.73 17.41
N ALA A 510 -6.34 -16.64 16.66
CA ALA A 510 -7.47 -15.71 16.72
C ALA A 510 -8.83 -16.36 16.40
N ARG A 511 -8.82 -17.46 15.65
CA ARG A 511 -10.03 -18.17 15.19
C ARG A 511 -10.25 -19.54 15.85
N GLN A 512 -9.35 -19.93 16.73
CA GLN A 512 -9.47 -21.22 17.44
C GLN A 512 -10.80 -21.31 18.20
N GLY A 513 -11.48 -22.43 18.06
CA GLY A 513 -12.78 -22.65 18.73
C GLY A 513 -13.93 -21.77 18.22
N GLY A 514 -13.83 -21.22 17.01
CA GLY A 514 -14.87 -20.37 16.41
C GLY A 514 -14.85 -18.91 16.88
N ARG A 515 -13.75 -18.45 17.46
CA ARG A 515 -13.55 -17.05 17.87
C ARG A 515 -13.58 -16.12 16.64
N GLU A 516 -14.08 -14.90 16.82
CA GLU A 516 -14.11 -13.83 15.81
C GLU A 516 -13.21 -12.65 16.24
N VAL A 517 -11.90 -12.89 16.37
CA VAL A 517 -10.95 -11.84 16.75
C VAL A 517 -10.45 -11.10 15.50
N VAL A 518 -10.53 -9.77 15.52
CA VAL A 518 -10.08 -8.90 14.42
C VAL A 518 -8.57 -8.72 14.49
N VAL A 519 -7.87 -8.99 13.38
CA VAL A 519 -6.43 -8.75 13.27
C VAL A 519 -6.19 -7.51 12.44
N THR A 520 -5.50 -6.53 12.99
CA THR A 520 -5.15 -5.28 12.32
C THR A 520 -3.65 -5.05 12.33
N SER A 521 -3.16 -4.16 11.49
CA SER A 521 -1.74 -3.82 11.43
C SER A 521 -1.51 -2.39 10.95
N GLU A 522 -0.31 -1.87 11.20
CA GLU A 522 0.16 -0.62 10.64
C GLU A 522 0.38 -0.73 9.14
N ALA A 523 -0.03 0.27 8.40
CA ALA A 523 0.03 0.39 6.95
C ALA A 523 -0.80 -0.66 6.17
N ALA A 524 -1.16 -0.29 4.97
CA ALA A 524 -1.97 -1.11 4.07
C ALA A 524 -1.08 -1.76 2.99
N ASN A 525 -0.30 -2.76 3.37
CA ASN A 525 0.53 -3.51 2.44
C ASN A 525 -0.28 -4.62 1.76
N GLU A 526 -0.43 -4.54 0.43
CA GLU A 526 -1.29 -5.43 -0.35
C GLU A 526 -1.04 -6.92 -0.11
N ILE A 527 0.20 -7.33 0.11
CA ILE A 527 0.57 -8.74 0.27
C ILE A 527 -0.06 -9.44 1.49
N PHE A 528 -0.71 -8.67 2.38
CA PHE A 528 -1.34 -9.18 3.60
C PHE A 528 -2.88 -9.04 3.63
N PHE A 529 -3.52 -8.55 2.57
CA PHE A 529 -4.98 -8.26 2.59
C PHE A 529 -5.89 -9.47 2.77
N ASP A 530 -5.41 -10.68 2.54
CA ASP A 530 -6.12 -11.93 2.86
C ASP A 530 -5.91 -12.41 4.31
N LEU A 531 -4.97 -11.78 5.04
CA LEU A 531 -4.54 -12.17 6.38
C LEU A 531 -4.83 -11.09 7.44
N VAL A 532 -4.65 -9.83 7.11
CA VAL A 532 -4.97 -8.68 7.96
C VAL A 532 -6.39 -8.20 7.65
N THR A 533 -7.22 -8.09 8.67
CA THR A 533 -8.65 -7.75 8.51
C THR A 533 -8.85 -6.29 8.16
N ALA A 534 -8.16 -5.38 8.86
CA ALA A 534 -8.22 -3.94 8.63
C ALA A 534 -6.82 -3.32 8.76
N ASN A 535 -6.54 -2.35 7.91
CA ASN A 535 -5.22 -1.78 7.68
C ASN A 535 -5.21 -0.30 8.08
N LEU A 536 -4.33 0.08 8.99
CA LEU A 536 -4.24 1.45 9.53
C LEU A 536 -3.50 2.38 8.57
N TYR A 537 -4.11 3.50 8.23
CA TYR A 537 -3.43 4.64 7.64
C TYR A 537 -2.98 5.62 8.74
N THR A 538 -1.68 5.86 8.81
CA THR A 538 -1.06 6.75 9.81
C THR A 538 -0.74 8.14 9.28
N GLY A 539 -1.06 8.43 8.02
CA GLY A 539 -0.80 9.71 7.37
C GLY A 539 -1.65 10.86 7.91
N ARG A 540 -1.15 12.07 7.73
CA ARG A 540 -1.86 13.30 8.04
C ARG A 540 -2.60 13.78 6.80
N PRO A 541 -3.70 14.55 6.96
CA PRO A 541 -4.40 15.13 5.81
C PRO A 541 -3.44 15.96 4.95
N SER A 542 -3.55 15.82 3.64
CA SER A 542 -2.66 16.46 2.67
C SER A 542 -3.41 16.77 1.36
N ASP A 543 -2.95 17.80 0.65
CA ASP A 543 -3.37 18.12 -0.72
C ASP A 543 -2.72 17.21 -1.78
N LEU A 544 -1.79 16.35 -1.36
CA LEU A 544 -1.16 15.33 -2.20
C LEU A 544 -1.98 14.03 -2.25
N GLU A 545 -2.90 13.82 -1.31
CA GLU A 545 -3.60 12.55 -1.15
C GLU A 545 -4.53 12.24 -2.33
N ILE A 546 -4.42 11.02 -2.84
CA ILE A 546 -5.34 10.42 -3.80
C ILE A 546 -5.75 9.02 -3.32
N PRO A 547 -6.99 8.58 -3.55
CA PRO A 547 -7.50 7.27 -3.10
C PRO A 547 -6.99 6.13 -4.01
N LEU A 548 -5.65 5.99 -4.12
CA LEU A 548 -5.02 5.08 -5.07
C LEU A 548 -5.26 3.61 -4.70
N GLN A 549 -5.08 3.25 -3.41
CA GLN A 549 -5.35 1.90 -2.93
C GLN A 549 -6.83 1.58 -2.91
N GLU A 550 -7.66 2.54 -2.56
CA GLU A 550 -9.12 2.38 -2.50
C GLU A 550 -9.70 2.12 -3.90
N VAL A 551 -9.23 2.81 -4.94
CA VAL A 551 -9.62 2.53 -6.33
C VAL A 551 -9.23 1.10 -6.74
N VAL A 552 -8.07 0.59 -6.27
CA VAL A 552 -7.61 -0.76 -6.59
C VAL A 552 -8.33 -1.83 -5.76
N TYR A 553 -8.50 -1.62 -4.44
CA TYR A 553 -8.88 -2.68 -3.50
C TYR A 553 -10.21 -2.49 -2.79
N SER A 554 -11.00 -1.45 -3.11
CA SER A 554 -12.36 -1.30 -2.56
C SER A 554 -13.17 -2.60 -2.71
N GLY A 555 -13.88 -2.99 -1.65
CA GLY A 555 -14.63 -4.23 -1.55
C GLY A 555 -13.81 -5.49 -1.23
N TYR A 556 -12.47 -5.41 -1.14
CA TYR A 556 -11.58 -6.56 -0.87
C TYR A 556 -10.86 -6.51 0.47
N THR A 557 -10.62 -5.33 1.01
CA THR A 557 -10.02 -5.12 2.32
C THR A 557 -10.59 -3.89 3.00
N LEU A 558 -10.35 -3.75 4.30
CA LEU A 558 -10.77 -2.59 5.08
C LEU A 558 -9.56 -1.68 5.32
N PHE A 559 -9.78 -0.39 5.10
CA PHE A 559 -8.84 0.67 5.49
C PHE A 559 -9.45 1.47 6.63
N TYR A 560 -8.63 1.88 7.58
CA TYR A 560 -9.04 2.77 8.65
C TYR A 560 -7.93 3.75 9.02
N GLY A 561 -8.27 4.78 9.78
CA GLY A 561 -7.30 5.79 10.20
C GLY A 561 -7.37 7.06 9.36
N SER A 562 -6.32 7.74 9.28
CA SER A 562 -5.94 9.13 9.07
C SER A 562 -5.79 9.81 10.42
N VAL A 563 -4.67 10.50 10.62
CA VAL A 563 -4.44 11.26 11.86
C VAL A 563 -5.41 12.44 11.91
N CYS A 564 -6.52 12.24 12.61
CA CYS A 564 -7.49 13.29 12.92
C CYS A 564 -7.14 13.89 14.28
N ASP A 565 -6.49 15.03 14.31
CA ASP A 565 -6.15 15.71 15.57
C ASP A 565 -7.13 16.87 15.82
N PHE A 566 -7.89 16.79 16.90
CA PHE A 566 -8.82 17.86 17.31
C PHE A 566 -8.16 19.23 17.52
N ARG A 567 -6.85 19.26 17.73
CA ARG A 567 -6.07 20.50 17.92
C ARG A 567 -5.69 21.19 16.60
N GLN A 568 -5.82 20.50 15.46
CA GLN A 568 -5.65 21.11 14.13
C GLN A 568 -6.72 22.18 13.86
N SER A 569 -6.56 22.96 12.78
CA SER A 569 -7.65 23.83 12.29
C SER A 569 -8.92 23.00 12.04
N ARG A 570 -10.09 23.65 12.07
CA ARG A 570 -11.35 22.96 11.76
C ARG A 570 -11.32 22.38 10.34
N GLN A 571 -10.76 23.12 9.40
CA GLN A 571 -10.66 22.73 8.00
C GLN A 571 -9.80 21.48 7.82
N LEU A 572 -8.62 21.40 8.44
CA LEU A 572 -7.76 20.21 8.39
C LEU A 572 -8.40 19.00 9.06
N PHE A 573 -9.05 19.19 10.21
CA PHE A 573 -9.78 18.12 10.87
C PHE A 573 -10.92 17.59 9.97
N ASN A 574 -11.73 18.49 9.42
CA ASN A 574 -12.84 18.14 8.55
C ASN A 574 -12.34 17.50 7.25
N LEU A 575 -11.20 17.94 6.71
CA LEU A 575 -10.55 17.32 5.56
C LEU A 575 -10.22 15.85 5.86
N ALA A 576 -9.51 15.56 6.96
CA ALA A 576 -9.16 14.19 7.34
C ALA A 576 -10.39 13.29 7.51
N VAL A 577 -11.42 13.79 8.22
CA VAL A 577 -12.66 13.03 8.45
C VAL A 577 -13.46 12.85 7.17
N GLY A 578 -13.62 13.91 6.40
CA GLY A 578 -14.45 13.90 5.21
C GLY A 578 -13.83 13.12 4.04
N GLN A 579 -12.52 13.25 3.79
CA GLN A 579 -11.82 12.40 2.81
C GLN A 579 -11.87 10.94 3.23
N GLY A 580 -11.60 10.63 4.51
CA GLY A 580 -11.75 9.28 5.04
C GLY A 580 -13.14 8.70 4.77
N PHE A 581 -14.20 9.50 4.94
CA PHE A 581 -15.57 9.09 4.66
C PHE A 581 -15.80 8.81 3.17
N ILE A 582 -15.52 9.78 2.28
CA ILE A 582 -15.84 9.61 0.84
C ILE A 582 -14.94 8.59 0.15
N ASP A 583 -13.72 8.35 0.65
CA ASP A 583 -12.80 7.34 0.16
C ASP A 583 -13.09 5.93 0.73
N GLY A 584 -14.10 5.79 1.64
CA GLY A 584 -14.58 4.50 2.16
C GLY A 584 -13.79 3.96 3.34
N LYS A 585 -12.90 4.75 3.93
CA LYS A 585 -12.16 4.38 5.14
C LYS A 585 -13.11 4.28 6.35
N GLN A 586 -12.83 3.39 7.28
CA GLN A 586 -13.39 3.47 8.62
C GLN A 586 -12.75 4.65 9.32
N ILE A 587 -13.57 5.59 9.77
CA ILE A 587 -13.11 6.94 10.14
C ILE A 587 -12.33 6.91 11.45
N GLY A 588 -11.34 7.78 11.56
CA GLY A 588 -10.64 8.08 12.80
C GLY A 588 -9.37 7.27 13.01
N TRP A 589 -8.84 7.39 14.09
CA TRP A 589 -7.66 7.00 14.84
C TRP A 589 -7.21 8.22 15.63
N MET A 590 -8.13 8.74 16.45
CA MET A 590 -7.99 10.00 17.15
C MET A 590 -8.00 9.80 18.67
N ASP A 591 -7.38 10.73 19.37
CA ASP A 591 -7.25 10.71 20.81
C ASP A 591 -8.62 10.83 21.49
N PHE A 592 -8.92 9.87 22.32
CA PHE A 592 -10.21 9.69 22.98
C PHE A 592 -10.59 10.83 23.93
N ASP A 593 -9.65 11.31 24.77
CA ASP A 593 -9.92 12.33 25.79
C ASP A 593 -10.34 13.69 25.20
N LEU A 594 -9.99 13.96 23.94
CA LEU A 594 -10.35 15.19 23.26
C LEU A 594 -11.83 15.28 22.88
N PHE A 595 -12.56 14.15 22.78
CA PHE A 595 -14.00 14.13 22.48
C PHE A 595 -14.86 14.85 23.52
N ARG A 596 -14.41 14.92 24.75
CA ARG A 596 -15.16 15.46 25.86
C ARG A 596 -14.99 16.95 26.05
N ARG A 597 -14.05 17.57 25.34
CA ARG A 597 -13.72 18.99 25.48
C ARG A 597 -14.74 19.87 24.74
N PRO A 598 -15.42 20.81 25.40
CA PRO A 598 -16.46 21.62 24.76
C PRO A 598 -16.01 22.43 23.55
N GLN A 599 -14.74 22.85 23.51
CA GLN A 599 -14.16 23.60 22.40
C GLN A 599 -14.07 22.80 21.09
N PHE A 600 -14.26 21.48 21.13
CA PHE A 600 -14.25 20.62 19.95
C PHE A 600 -15.63 20.07 19.55
N ALA A 601 -16.70 20.61 20.12
CA ALA A 601 -18.06 20.10 19.92
C ALA A 601 -18.47 20.11 18.44
N ASP A 602 -18.14 21.15 17.69
CA ASP A 602 -18.43 21.29 16.25
C ASP A 602 -17.69 20.23 15.40
N LYS A 603 -16.44 19.94 15.74
CA LYS A 603 -15.66 18.87 15.09
C LYS A 603 -16.24 17.48 15.37
N VAL A 604 -16.65 17.24 16.62
CA VAL A 604 -17.31 15.98 17.00
C VAL A 604 -18.65 15.81 16.28
N ASP A 605 -19.41 16.88 16.06
CA ASP A 605 -20.67 16.81 15.31
C ASP A 605 -20.47 16.49 13.85
N PHE A 606 -19.48 17.09 13.18
CA PHE A 606 -19.13 16.73 11.80
C PHE A 606 -18.65 15.28 11.71
N LEU A 607 -17.77 14.84 12.60
CA LEU A 607 -17.31 13.47 12.71
C LEU A 607 -18.48 12.48 12.87
N ARG A 608 -19.44 12.80 13.75
CA ARG A 608 -20.64 11.97 14.00
C ARG A 608 -21.48 11.80 12.73
N ILE A 609 -21.70 12.90 11.97
CA ILE A 609 -22.42 12.85 10.69
C ILE A 609 -21.74 11.87 9.72
N CYS A 610 -20.42 12.03 9.52
CA CYS A 610 -19.66 11.16 8.61
C CYS A 610 -19.65 9.71 9.08
N ALA A 611 -19.45 9.44 10.39
CA ALA A 611 -19.43 8.08 10.93
C ALA A 611 -20.79 7.38 10.81
N GLN A 612 -21.88 8.09 11.08
CA GLN A 612 -23.24 7.55 10.94
C GLN A 612 -23.60 7.28 9.47
N LEU A 613 -23.24 8.18 8.54
CA LEU A 613 -23.43 7.97 7.11
C LEU A 613 -22.60 6.77 6.63
N ARG A 614 -21.35 6.62 7.09
CA ARG A 614 -20.52 5.47 6.73
C ARG A 614 -21.19 4.15 7.09
N VAL A 615 -21.76 4.04 8.28
CA VAL A 615 -22.48 2.83 8.72
C VAL A 615 -23.76 2.63 7.91
N ALA A 616 -24.49 3.70 7.61
CA ALA A 616 -25.74 3.66 6.84
C ALA A 616 -25.52 3.30 5.36
N THR A 617 -24.31 3.46 4.83
CA THR A 617 -23.97 3.24 3.41
C THR A 617 -22.88 2.18 3.22
N ARG A 618 -22.81 1.21 4.13
CA ARG A 618 -21.79 0.15 4.11
C ARG A 618 -21.82 -0.71 2.84
N GLU A 619 -22.97 -0.85 2.18
CA GLU A 619 -23.12 -1.56 0.90
C GLU A 619 -22.24 -0.95 -0.18
N TYR A 620 -21.98 0.36 -0.11
CA TYR A 620 -21.04 1.08 -0.98
C TYR A 620 -19.63 1.06 -0.38
N LEU A 621 -19.46 1.59 0.84
CA LEU A 621 -18.13 1.92 1.40
C LEU A 621 -17.37 0.71 1.97
N THR A 622 -18.06 -0.41 2.27
CA THR A 622 -17.43 -1.64 2.76
C THR A 622 -17.37 -2.70 1.65
N PHE A 623 -18.46 -2.89 0.92
CA PHE A 623 -18.59 -3.98 -0.06
C PHE A 623 -18.50 -3.51 -1.50
N GLY A 624 -18.76 -2.23 -1.75
CA GLY A 624 -18.81 -1.66 -3.08
C GLY A 624 -17.46 -1.34 -3.69
N ARG A 625 -17.50 -0.72 -4.85
CA ARG A 625 -16.34 -0.30 -5.65
C ARG A 625 -16.27 1.21 -5.73
N LEU A 626 -15.13 1.79 -5.36
CA LEU A 626 -14.77 3.17 -5.68
C LEU A 626 -14.36 3.27 -7.16
N TRP A 627 -15.08 4.07 -7.94
CA TRP A 627 -14.78 4.25 -9.35
C TRP A 627 -13.84 5.41 -9.62
N GLU A 628 -14.18 6.60 -9.09
CA GLU A 628 -13.45 7.83 -9.43
C GLU A 628 -13.84 9.01 -8.53
N PRO A 629 -12.99 10.03 -8.44
CA PRO A 629 -13.40 11.37 -8.00
C PRO A 629 -14.45 11.96 -8.93
N VAL A 630 -15.46 12.62 -8.36
CA VAL A 630 -16.49 13.33 -9.10
C VAL A 630 -16.10 14.79 -9.22
N MET A 631 -15.63 15.19 -10.41
CA MET A 631 -15.25 16.58 -10.66
C MET A 631 -16.49 17.46 -10.79
N PRO A 632 -16.52 18.63 -10.12
CA PRO A 632 -17.58 19.60 -10.28
C PRO A 632 -17.53 20.24 -11.68
N THR A 633 -18.70 20.66 -12.20
CA THR A 633 -18.80 21.35 -13.49
C THR A 633 -18.61 22.87 -13.38
N GLN A 634 -18.49 23.40 -12.15
CA GLN A 634 -18.15 24.80 -11.86
C GLN A 634 -17.00 24.88 -10.85
N ALA A 635 -16.41 26.07 -10.75
CA ALA A 635 -15.38 26.32 -9.74
C ALA A 635 -15.95 26.19 -8.32
N ILE A 636 -15.22 25.52 -7.46
CA ILE A 636 -15.50 25.38 -6.02
C ILE A 636 -14.57 26.33 -5.27
N PRO A 637 -15.06 27.12 -4.29
CA PRO A 637 -14.19 27.86 -3.38
C PRO A 637 -13.16 26.95 -2.71
N SER A 638 -12.00 27.48 -2.38
CA SER A 638 -10.91 26.71 -1.78
C SER A 638 -10.32 27.47 -0.60
N PHE A 639 -9.70 26.76 0.32
CA PHE A 639 -8.89 27.29 1.41
C PHE A 639 -7.43 26.91 1.24
N GLU A 640 -6.55 27.69 1.86
CA GLU A 640 -5.11 27.39 1.90
C GLU A 640 -4.76 26.96 3.33
N GLU A 641 -3.96 25.92 3.42
CA GLU A 641 -3.45 25.38 4.68
C GLU A 641 -1.97 24.99 4.56
N GLU A 642 -1.32 24.87 5.69
CA GLU A 642 0.04 24.38 5.79
C GLU A 642 0.02 22.87 6.04
N PHE A 643 0.56 22.12 5.10
CA PHE A 643 0.69 20.67 5.17
C PHE A 643 2.12 20.26 5.55
N ARG A 644 2.22 19.11 6.23
CA ARG A 644 3.51 18.52 6.65
C ARG A 644 3.84 17.23 5.91
N GLU A 645 2.84 16.60 5.30
CA GLU A 645 3.04 15.39 4.52
C GLU A 645 3.79 15.73 3.22
N GLY A 646 4.85 14.95 2.89
CA GLY A 646 5.71 15.28 1.75
C GLY A 646 6.67 16.47 1.97
N GLY A 647 6.76 16.99 3.22
CA GLY A 647 7.51 18.18 3.60
C GLY A 647 6.62 19.40 3.85
N LEU A 648 7.11 20.36 4.62
CA LEU A 648 6.35 21.56 4.96
C LEU A 648 6.05 22.40 3.72
N HIS A 649 4.78 22.55 3.34
CA HIS A 649 4.37 23.37 2.20
C HIS A 649 2.96 23.95 2.40
N LYS A 650 2.65 25.00 1.65
CA LYS A 650 1.28 25.52 1.53
C LYS A 650 0.58 24.86 0.37
N GLY A 651 -0.59 24.29 0.63
CA GLY A 651 -1.43 23.66 -0.37
C GLY A 651 -2.83 24.30 -0.41
N ARG A 652 -3.58 23.95 -1.44
CA ARG A 652 -4.93 24.48 -1.66
C ARG A 652 -5.93 23.34 -1.83
N ILE A 653 -6.95 23.32 -0.98
CA ILE A 653 -8.01 22.31 -0.97
C ILE A 653 -9.34 22.97 -1.37
N PRO A 654 -10.13 22.39 -2.29
CA PRO A 654 -11.49 22.84 -2.55
C PRO A 654 -12.36 22.64 -1.29
N PHE A 655 -13.34 23.51 -1.08
CA PHE A 655 -14.26 23.38 0.07
C PHE A 655 -15.07 22.08 -0.01
N ALA A 656 -15.36 21.60 -1.23
CA ALA A 656 -16.15 20.40 -1.39
C ALA A 656 -15.54 19.42 -2.39
N GLU A 657 -15.63 18.14 -2.07
CA GLU A 657 -15.22 17.02 -2.92
C GLU A 657 -16.31 15.95 -2.99
N ALA A 658 -16.19 15.09 -4.00
CA ALA A 658 -17.11 13.96 -4.15
C ALA A 658 -16.43 12.73 -4.77
N ARG A 659 -17.00 11.54 -4.49
CA ARG A 659 -16.59 10.25 -5.05
C ARG A 659 -17.79 9.50 -5.58
N LEU A 660 -17.58 8.75 -6.67
CA LEU A 660 -18.56 7.83 -7.23
C LEU A 660 -18.28 6.42 -6.77
N TRP A 661 -19.26 5.83 -6.14
CA TRP A 661 -19.25 4.44 -5.68
C TRP A 661 -20.32 3.61 -6.38
N GLN A 662 -20.07 2.31 -6.47
CA GLN A 662 -21.04 1.33 -6.94
C GLN A 662 -21.18 0.21 -5.92
N ALA A 663 -22.41 -0.11 -5.55
CA ALA A 663 -22.74 -1.27 -4.75
C ALA A 663 -22.68 -2.57 -5.58
N GLU A 664 -22.66 -3.73 -4.92
CA GLU A 664 -22.59 -5.04 -5.61
C GLU A 664 -23.82 -5.33 -6.47
N ASP A 665 -24.98 -4.78 -6.14
CA ASP A 665 -26.22 -4.87 -6.94
C ASP A 665 -26.21 -3.97 -8.19
N GLY A 666 -25.12 -3.21 -8.37
CA GLY A 666 -24.92 -2.31 -9.51
C GLY A 666 -25.41 -0.88 -9.29
N HIS A 667 -26.13 -0.57 -8.22
CA HIS A 667 -26.56 0.79 -7.92
C HIS A 667 -25.37 1.73 -7.76
N LEU A 668 -25.55 2.99 -8.13
CA LEU A 668 -24.52 4.02 -8.03
C LEU A 668 -24.87 5.03 -6.93
N ALA A 669 -23.86 5.52 -6.23
CA ALA A 669 -24.04 6.62 -5.30
C ALA A 669 -22.90 7.64 -5.41
N VAL A 670 -23.24 8.93 -5.31
CA VAL A 670 -22.28 10.02 -5.19
C VAL A 670 -22.19 10.44 -3.74
N PHE A 671 -21.00 10.28 -3.16
CA PHE A 671 -20.63 10.68 -1.83
C PHE A 671 -20.05 12.07 -1.89
N LEU A 672 -20.64 13.02 -1.20
CA LEU A 672 -20.27 14.44 -1.23
C LEU A 672 -19.94 14.92 0.18
N VAL A 673 -18.94 15.77 0.28
CA VAL A 673 -18.53 16.39 1.54
C VAL A 673 -18.19 17.87 1.33
N ASN A 674 -18.52 18.70 2.28
CA ASN A 674 -18.12 20.11 2.35
C ASN A 674 -17.31 20.32 3.65
N TYR A 675 -16.03 20.59 3.50
CA TYR A 675 -15.09 20.87 4.60
C TYR A 675 -15.12 22.33 5.05
N GLY A 676 -15.62 23.19 4.18
CA GLY A 676 -15.62 24.65 4.37
C GLY A 676 -16.68 25.13 5.34
N ASP A 677 -16.61 26.39 5.66
CA ASP A 677 -17.48 27.09 6.59
C ASP A 677 -18.64 27.85 5.91
N THR A 678 -18.79 27.69 4.61
CA THR A 678 -19.87 28.26 3.81
C THR A 678 -20.59 27.20 2.97
N ASP A 679 -21.86 27.44 2.69
CA ASP A 679 -22.64 26.59 1.79
C ASP A 679 -22.07 26.64 0.36
N VAL A 680 -21.95 25.48 -0.27
CA VAL A 680 -21.39 25.33 -1.63
C VAL A 680 -22.34 24.56 -2.52
N PRO A 681 -22.77 25.14 -3.66
CA PRO A 681 -23.42 24.34 -4.71
C PRO A 681 -22.39 23.46 -5.41
N PHE A 682 -22.67 22.16 -5.52
CA PHE A 682 -21.82 21.19 -6.20
C PHE A 682 -22.59 20.61 -7.39
N SER A 683 -22.26 21.08 -8.60
CA SER A 683 -22.88 20.59 -9.84
C SER A 683 -22.00 19.53 -10.49
N TYR A 684 -22.61 18.44 -10.94
CA TYR A 684 -21.91 17.35 -11.61
C TYR A 684 -22.76 16.71 -12.70
N ALA A 685 -22.07 16.06 -13.64
CA ALA A 685 -22.69 15.28 -14.70
C ALA A 685 -22.05 13.90 -14.80
N ARG A 686 -22.85 12.84 -14.89
CA ARG A 686 -22.38 11.45 -15.03
C ARG A 686 -23.23 10.68 -16.03
N ASP A 687 -22.60 9.73 -16.70
CA ASP A 687 -23.24 8.74 -17.54
C ASP A 687 -23.17 7.39 -16.86
N PRO A 688 -24.27 6.91 -16.24
CA PRO A 688 -24.28 5.65 -15.51
C PRO A 688 -23.94 4.42 -16.36
N ALA A 689 -24.17 4.48 -17.68
CA ALA A 689 -23.87 3.39 -18.60
C ALA A 689 -22.37 3.04 -18.63
N LYS A 690 -21.48 4.01 -18.34
CA LYS A 690 -20.03 3.78 -18.22
C LYS A 690 -19.66 2.84 -17.06
N TYR A 691 -20.53 2.69 -16.08
CA TYR A 691 -20.36 1.84 -14.88
C TYR A 691 -21.26 0.60 -14.93
N GLY A 692 -21.85 0.31 -16.10
CA GLY A 692 -22.71 -0.85 -16.29
C GLY A 692 -24.17 -0.65 -15.88
N LEU A 693 -24.55 0.49 -15.31
CA LEU A 693 -25.91 0.79 -14.89
C LEU A 693 -26.67 1.47 -16.03
N ARG A 694 -27.55 0.72 -16.73
CA ARG A 694 -28.27 1.20 -17.91
C ARG A 694 -29.77 1.27 -17.64
N ALA A 695 -30.31 2.47 -17.68
CA ALA A 695 -31.75 2.76 -17.64
C ALA A 695 -32.04 4.08 -18.34
N ASP A 696 -33.29 4.30 -18.75
CA ASP A 696 -33.73 5.60 -19.32
C ASP A 696 -33.96 6.63 -18.22
N ARG A 697 -34.34 6.18 -17.03
CA ARG A 697 -34.57 7.00 -15.84
C ARG A 697 -34.06 6.32 -14.58
N TYR A 698 -33.69 7.14 -13.61
CA TYR A 698 -33.22 6.69 -12.28
C TYR A 698 -34.07 7.37 -11.20
N ASP A 699 -34.52 6.60 -10.23
CA ASP A 699 -35.01 7.13 -8.96
C ASP A 699 -33.81 7.65 -8.16
N VAL A 700 -33.92 8.87 -7.65
CA VAL A 700 -32.86 9.56 -6.93
C VAL A 700 -33.24 9.69 -5.47
N THR A 701 -32.38 9.23 -4.61
CA THR A 701 -32.61 9.17 -3.17
C THR A 701 -31.42 9.74 -2.39
N GLU A 702 -31.67 10.52 -1.37
CA GLU A 702 -30.64 10.84 -0.37
C GLU A 702 -30.65 9.82 0.73
N ILE A 703 -29.51 9.15 0.95
CA ILE A 703 -29.36 8.21 2.07
C ILE A 703 -28.96 9.01 3.31
N THR A 704 -29.72 8.86 4.38
CA THR A 704 -29.43 9.42 5.70
C THR A 704 -29.47 8.31 6.76
N PRO A 705 -28.85 8.52 7.94
CA PRO A 705 -28.96 7.52 9.01
C PRO A 705 -30.42 7.19 9.35
N GLY A 706 -30.81 5.92 9.16
CA GLY A 706 -32.12 5.40 9.48
C GLY A 706 -33.25 5.65 8.49
N ARG A 707 -33.02 6.43 7.40
CA ARG A 707 -34.05 6.66 6.37
C ARG A 707 -33.45 7.05 5.01
N SER A 708 -34.20 6.81 3.94
CA SER A 708 -33.97 7.34 2.60
C SER A 708 -34.97 8.43 2.27
N ILE A 709 -34.51 9.53 1.66
CA ILE A 709 -35.33 10.69 1.29
C ILE A 709 -35.40 10.76 -0.24
N PRO A 710 -36.58 10.56 -0.85
CA PRO A 710 -36.74 10.70 -2.29
C PRO A 710 -36.43 12.13 -2.76
N LEU A 711 -35.61 12.27 -3.79
CA LEU A 711 -35.23 13.55 -4.42
C LEU A 711 -35.76 13.69 -5.85
N GLY A 712 -36.67 12.78 -6.28
CA GLY A 712 -37.25 12.76 -7.61
C GLY A 712 -36.54 11.78 -8.56
N LYS A 713 -36.54 12.11 -9.85
CA LYS A 713 -35.95 11.24 -10.89
C LYS A 713 -34.84 11.97 -11.66
N ALA A 714 -33.89 11.20 -12.16
CA ALA A 714 -32.89 11.65 -13.12
C ALA A 714 -33.10 10.94 -14.46
N GLU A 715 -32.76 11.62 -15.54
CA GLU A 715 -32.79 11.07 -16.89
C GLU A 715 -31.53 10.19 -17.13
N LYS A 716 -31.49 9.51 -18.28
CA LYS A 716 -30.38 8.63 -18.72
C LYS A 716 -28.98 9.19 -18.46
N ARG A 717 -28.78 10.49 -18.62
CA ARG A 717 -27.58 11.20 -18.22
C ARG A 717 -27.88 12.02 -16.96
N ILE A 718 -27.21 11.67 -15.86
CA ILE A 718 -27.40 12.37 -14.61
C ILE A 718 -26.73 13.74 -14.68
N GLN A 719 -27.52 14.80 -14.47
CA GLN A 719 -27.05 16.18 -14.27
C GLN A 719 -27.73 16.72 -13.03
N ARG A 720 -26.94 17.09 -12.03
CA ARG A 720 -27.47 17.53 -10.74
C ARG A 720 -26.62 18.65 -10.13
N THR A 721 -27.28 19.45 -9.32
CA THR A 721 -26.65 20.42 -8.42
C THR A 721 -27.14 20.15 -7.01
N GLU A 722 -26.21 19.84 -6.11
CA GLU A 722 -26.49 19.63 -4.70
C GLU A 722 -25.99 20.83 -3.91
N LEU A 723 -26.84 21.42 -3.07
CA LEU A 723 -26.40 22.44 -2.12
C LEU A 723 -25.82 21.73 -0.90
N LEU A 724 -24.50 21.82 -0.74
CA LEU A 724 -23.78 21.27 0.40
C LEU A 724 -23.69 22.36 1.48
N LYS A 725 -24.32 22.11 2.61
CA LYS A 725 -24.21 23.00 3.76
C LYS A 725 -22.77 23.02 4.30
N ALA A 726 -22.38 24.10 4.95
CA ALA A 726 -21.10 24.18 5.64
C ALA A 726 -20.92 22.98 6.59
N ASN A 727 -19.72 22.40 6.62
CA ASN A 727 -19.37 21.27 7.48
C ASN A 727 -20.40 20.11 7.40
N SER A 728 -20.70 19.66 6.18
CA SER A 728 -21.71 18.62 5.96
C SER A 728 -21.24 17.52 4.99
N ALA A 729 -21.92 16.39 5.07
CA ALA A 729 -21.76 15.29 4.13
C ALA A 729 -23.14 14.82 3.62
N ARG A 730 -23.22 14.37 2.36
CA ARG A 730 -24.43 13.84 1.75
C ARG A 730 -24.11 12.63 0.88
N VAL A 731 -25.06 11.72 0.74
CA VAL A 731 -24.98 10.56 -0.15
C VAL A 731 -26.21 10.54 -1.05
N ILE A 732 -26.00 10.63 -2.37
CA ILE A 732 -27.05 10.65 -3.36
C ILE A 732 -26.99 9.36 -4.20
N GLU A 733 -27.99 8.52 -4.05
CA GLU A 733 -28.11 7.23 -4.70
C GLU A 733 -28.94 7.31 -5.98
N PHE A 734 -28.58 6.48 -6.96
CA PHE A 734 -29.25 6.34 -8.26
C PHE A 734 -29.59 4.87 -8.50
N VAL A 735 -30.88 4.59 -8.57
CA VAL A 735 -31.44 3.25 -8.80
C VAL A 735 -32.26 3.28 -10.10
N PRO A 736 -32.16 2.30 -11.01
CA PRO A 736 -33.01 2.25 -12.19
C PRO A 736 -34.49 2.40 -11.83
N ALA A 737 -35.16 3.40 -12.42
CA ALA A 737 -36.59 3.57 -12.18
C ALA A 737 -37.36 2.39 -12.79
N ARG A 738 -38.30 1.85 -12.04
CA ARG A 738 -39.20 0.79 -12.49
C ARG A 738 -40.24 1.27 -13.49
#